data_26cfa896fe99f3a6f64cbfa56a816b15
#
_entry.id   26cfa896fe99f3a6f64cbfa56a816b15
#
_cell.length_a   1.000
_cell.length_b   1.000
_cell.length_c   1.000
_cell.angle_alpha   90.00
_cell.angle_beta   90.00
_cell.angle_gamma   90.00
#
_symmetry.space_group_name_H-M   'P 1'
#
loop_
_entity.id
_entity.type
_entity.pdbx_description
1 polymer ?
#
loop_
_entity_poly.entity_id
_entity_poly.type
_entity_poly.pdbx_seq_one_letter_code
_entity_poly.pdbx_strand_id
1 'polypeptide(L)'
;MVEKKAISKRIYRIRNLNCTNCAAKIERALNNLPEIEKATLIFASQKLVIEALEHDGLLKKIQQTALKIEDGVVFEEYTEFNRIQSNKQNFFWHNFWHDKDLQAIILGLMIFLCAEFLSLPNVYNLSLLVLAYLILGWRVVLVALKNIFRGCIFDENFLMALATIGAFAINAWEEAVGVMLFYRIGEYFEERAVDKSRSQIMDAVDLRPEVVNVVHGEKVEIIPADAAEVDDVVLVRVGDRIPLDGVIVAGSSLLDTAPITGEHVPVKREVGEKVISGCINLSGMLQIRVEKVLADSMVTRILDSVENAAASKPSIDRFITRFARIYTPIVVILALVTAIVPPLFGGEWQYWIYTALTFLVISCPCALVLSVPLAFFSGIGVASKYGILFKGGIVLEALKKIKAVVMDKTGTITKGEFSVQNIESFGALNQEELLQLTASAEQASTHPIASSIVAQAKKMHLSLQKPEGFREIAGEGLVVELQKQKVLCGNVKLLQRYHIILTNYMPSAHGSEVLVAVDGTYVGRLIISDTLKADTVTAIAALKQENLVTVLLTGDNQHEAEYIAAQANIDQVQAQLLPQDKLNSMQNLRQQYGAVMFIGDGINDAPVLAGADVGAAMGSGSEAALEASDVVFMNSEMQSVPMAIKIARMTASIAWQNVIFAIAVKVLIMLAGFAGYASMWTAVFADTGVSLLCILNSVRLLYKKF
;
A
#
# COMPACT_ATOMS: atom_id res chain seq x y z
N MET A 1 -9.99 30.95 -30.54
CA MET A 1 -10.32 29.72 -29.84
C MET A 1 -9.04 28.90 -29.78
N VAL A 2 -8.37 28.84 -28.65
CA VAL A 2 -7.18 27.98 -28.47
C VAL A 2 -7.73 26.63 -28.08
N GLU A 3 -7.56 25.63 -28.94
CA GLU A 3 -7.84 24.23 -28.60
C GLU A 3 -7.05 23.89 -27.33
N LYS A 4 -7.75 23.59 -26.25
CA LYS A 4 -7.16 22.94 -25.07
C LYS A 4 -6.72 21.55 -25.52
N LYS A 5 -5.44 21.36 -25.86
CA LYS A 5 -4.84 20.03 -26.05
C LYS A 5 -5.05 19.23 -24.77
N ALA A 6 -5.65 18.05 -24.88
CA ALA A 6 -5.90 17.18 -23.76
C ALA A 6 -4.58 16.70 -23.15
N ILE A 7 -4.47 16.78 -21.83
CA ILE A 7 -3.36 16.18 -21.08
C ILE A 7 -3.58 14.69 -21.09
N SER A 8 -2.63 13.92 -21.61
CA SER A 8 -2.68 12.45 -21.61
C SER A 8 -1.73 11.91 -20.53
N LYS A 9 -2.22 10.92 -19.77
CA LYS A 9 -1.41 10.15 -18.82
C LYS A 9 -0.80 8.96 -19.56
N ARG A 10 0.54 8.85 -19.55
CA ARG A 10 1.29 7.76 -20.19
C ARG A 10 2.19 7.08 -19.18
N ILE A 11 2.34 5.77 -19.32
CA ILE A 11 3.19 4.95 -18.46
C ILE A 11 4.30 4.36 -19.33
N TYR A 12 5.54 4.49 -18.86
CA TYR A 12 6.72 3.91 -19.50
C TYR A 12 7.40 2.94 -18.53
N ARG A 13 7.83 1.81 -19.03
CA ARG A 13 8.70 0.90 -18.30
C ARG A 13 10.14 1.39 -18.40
N ILE A 14 10.85 1.33 -17.26
CA ILE A 14 12.25 1.71 -17.18
C ILE A 14 13.09 0.44 -17.08
N ARG A 15 14.17 0.35 -17.85
CA ARG A 15 15.17 -0.70 -17.72
C ARG A 15 16.52 -0.09 -17.37
N ASN A 16 17.34 -0.85 -16.65
CA ASN A 16 18.71 -0.49 -16.26
C ASN A 16 18.81 0.77 -15.39
N LEU A 17 17.80 1.05 -14.58
CA LEU A 17 17.85 2.11 -13.57
C LEU A 17 18.06 1.49 -12.20
N ASN A 18 19.31 1.52 -11.71
CA ASN A 18 19.71 0.80 -10.50
C ASN A 18 19.99 1.72 -9.30
N CYS A 19 19.98 3.03 -9.51
CA CYS A 19 20.31 4.03 -8.51
C CYS A 19 19.08 4.87 -8.12
N THR A 20 18.65 4.81 -6.87
CA THR A 20 17.52 5.63 -6.36
C THR A 20 17.79 7.13 -6.43
N ASN A 21 19.04 7.55 -6.26
CA ASN A 21 19.43 8.97 -6.37
C ASN A 21 19.37 9.45 -7.83
N CYS A 22 19.76 8.60 -8.77
CA CYS A 22 19.66 8.86 -10.21
C CYS A 22 18.18 8.94 -10.63
N ALA A 23 17.34 8.03 -10.13
CA ALA A 23 15.90 8.07 -10.32
C ALA A 23 15.29 9.43 -9.90
N ALA A 24 15.66 9.90 -8.71
CA ALA A 24 15.18 11.19 -8.21
C ALA A 24 15.69 12.39 -9.03
N LYS A 25 16.90 12.31 -9.59
CA LYS A 25 17.44 13.35 -10.48
C LYS A 25 16.75 13.34 -11.83
N ILE A 26 16.49 12.15 -12.40
CA ILE A 26 15.74 11.99 -13.65
C ILE A 26 14.34 12.56 -13.48
N GLU A 27 13.63 12.20 -12.43
CA GLU A 27 12.28 12.70 -12.12
C GLU A 27 12.25 14.23 -12.07
N ARG A 28 13.20 14.87 -11.35
CA ARG A 28 13.29 16.32 -11.29
C ARG A 28 13.62 16.95 -12.64
N ALA A 29 14.52 16.34 -13.41
CA ALA A 29 14.89 16.85 -14.72
C ALA A 29 13.72 16.77 -15.71
N LEU A 30 12.90 15.71 -15.62
CA LEU A 30 11.69 15.55 -16.43
C LEU A 30 10.61 16.57 -16.03
N ASN A 31 10.41 16.80 -14.73
CA ASN A 31 9.45 17.81 -14.24
C ASN A 31 9.85 19.26 -14.57
N ASN A 32 11.10 19.51 -14.98
CA ASN A 32 11.55 20.81 -15.45
C ASN A 32 11.36 21.00 -16.97
N LEU A 33 10.88 20.01 -17.70
CA LEU A 33 10.59 20.12 -19.12
C LEU A 33 9.23 20.82 -19.33
N PRO A 34 9.14 21.84 -20.22
CA PRO A 34 7.93 22.61 -20.41
C PRO A 34 6.75 21.85 -21.01
N GLU A 35 7.02 20.68 -21.62
CA GLU A 35 6.00 19.80 -22.20
C GLU A 35 5.40 18.81 -21.19
N ILE A 36 6.01 18.65 -20.01
CA ILE A 36 5.61 17.71 -18.96
C ILE A 36 5.00 18.51 -17.81
N GLU A 37 3.74 18.25 -17.51
CA GLU A 37 3.07 18.86 -16.35
C GLU A 37 3.49 18.17 -15.06
N LYS A 38 3.55 16.82 -15.11
CA LYS A 38 3.99 16.02 -13.97
C LYS A 38 4.63 14.71 -14.44
N ALA A 39 5.83 14.44 -13.93
CA ALA A 39 6.50 13.16 -14.07
C ALA A 39 6.71 12.54 -12.69
N THR A 40 6.31 11.29 -12.52
CA THR A 40 6.52 10.51 -11.29
C THR A 40 7.27 9.24 -11.65
N LEU A 41 8.49 9.10 -11.13
CA LEU A 41 9.33 7.93 -11.37
C LEU A 41 9.25 6.97 -10.19
N ILE A 42 8.63 5.82 -10.40
CA ILE A 42 8.42 4.79 -9.40
C ILE A 42 9.58 3.81 -9.49
N PHE A 43 10.63 4.06 -8.71
CA PHE A 43 11.84 3.24 -8.72
C PHE A 43 11.58 1.77 -8.35
N ALA A 44 10.66 1.52 -7.41
CA ALA A 44 10.33 0.17 -6.95
C ALA A 44 9.72 -0.73 -8.05
N SER A 45 8.85 -0.20 -8.91
CA SER A 45 8.24 -0.93 -10.03
C SER A 45 8.91 -0.66 -11.37
N GLN A 46 9.97 0.17 -11.40
CA GLN A 46 10.65 0.60 -12.62
C GLN A 46 9.69 1.18 -13.67
N LYS A 47 8.76 2.02 -13.22
CA LYS A 47 7.79 2.72 -14.07
C LYS A 47 7.97 4.22 -13.99
N LEU A 48 7.72 4.88 -15.11
CA LEU A 48 7.62 6.33 -15.20
C LEU A 48 6.21 6.70 -15.65
N VAL A 49 5.49 7.40 -14.80
CA VAL A 49 4.16 7.94 -15.11
C VAL A 49 4.33 9.40 -15.49
N ILE A 50 3.83 9.79 -16.64
CA ILE A 50 3.92 11.16 -17.17
C ILE A 50 2.53 11.68 -17.51
N GLU A 51 2.24 12.87 -17.02
CA GLU A 51 1.12 13.70 -17.45
C GLU A 51 1.68 14.80 -18.35
N ALA A 52 1.42 14.74 -19.65
CA ALA A 52 1.97 15.66 -20.62
C ALA A 52 0.99 15.98 -21.74
N LEU A 53 1.24 17.09 -22.41
CA LEU A 53 0.57 17.43 -23.66
C LEU A 53 1.01 16.47 -24.77
N GLU A 54 0.07 15.98 -25.56
CA GLU A 54 0.35 15.04 -26.64
C GLU A 54 1.29 15.65 -27.66
N HIS A 55 2.50 15.08 -27.80
CA HIS A 55 3.52 15.54 -28.73
C HIS A 55 4.29 14.36 -29.31
N ASP A 56 4.39 14.31 -30.64
CA ASP A 56 5.26 13.37 -31.34
C ASP A 56 6.72 13.61 -30.97
N GLY A 57 7.37 12.59 -30.37
CA GLY A 57 8.78 12.68 -29.94
C GLY A 57 9.00 12.85 -28.42
N LEU A 58 7.94 12.84 -27.60
CA LEU A 58 8.05 12.93 -26.12
C LEU A 58 8.99 11.84 -25.57
N LEU A 59 8.85 10.58 -26.03
CA LEU A 59 9.70 9.46 -25.59
C LEU A 59 11.18 9.71 -25.89
N LYS A 60 11.52 10.29 -27.06
CA LYS A 60 12.91 10.64 -27.38
C LYS A 60 13.48 11.70 -26.44
N LYS A 61 12.70 12.71 -26.08
CA LYS A 61 13.12 13.75 -25.12
C LYS A 61 13.31 13.17 -23.71
N ILE A 62 12.40 12.31 -23.25
CA ILE A 62 12.50 11.59 -21.97
C ILE A 62 13.81 10.79 -21.97
N GLN A 63 14.03 9.98 -23.01
CA GLN A 63 15.22 9.16 -23.17
C GLN A 63 16.50 10.00 -23.16
N GLN A 64 16.54 11.08 -23.91
CA GLN A 64 17.70 11.99 -23.97
C GLN A 64 17.97 12.69 -22.62
N THR A 65 16.92 13.07 -21.90
CA THR A 65 17.06 13.73 -20.59
C THR A 65 17.59 12.75 -19.54
N ALA A 66 17.08 11.52 -19.54
CA ALA A 66 17.53 10.49 -18.61
C ALA A 66 18.98 10.02 -18.90
N LEU A 67 19.34 9.85 -20.15
CA LEU A 67 20.71 9.47 -20.55
C LEU A 67 21.77 10.51 -20.16
N LYS A 68 21.38 11.78 -19.97
CA LYS A 68 22.30 12.79 -19.40
C LYS A 68 22.63 12.56 -17.93
N ILE A 69 21.78 11.80 -17.21
CA ILE A 69 21.88 11.57 -15.77
C ILE A 69 22.44 10.17 -15.49
N GLU A 70 21.91 9.16 -16.19
CA GLU A 70 22.35 7.76 -16.04
C GLU A 70 22.41 7.08 -17.42
N ASP A 71 23.57 6.50 -17.74
CA ASP A 71 23.78 5.82 -19.02
C ASP A 71 23.13 4.44 -19.02
N GLY A 72 22.57 4.06 -20.16
CA GLY A 72 21.98 2.74 -20.34
C GLY A 72 20.54 2.61 -19.87
N VAL A 73 19.97 3.63 -19.26
CA VAL A 73 18.53 3.65 -18.94
C VAL A 73 17.71 3.68 -20.20
N VAL A 74 16.75 2.78 -20.32
CA VAL A 74 15.86 2.65 -21.48
C VAL A 74 14.42 2.80 -21.03
N PHE A 75 13.67 3.65 -21.75
CA PHE A 75 12.24 3.80 -21.56
C PHE A 75 11.50 3.11 -22.70
N GLU A 76 10.62 2.19 -22.34
CA GLU A 76 9.74 1.49 -23.28
C GLU A 76 8.30 1.86 -22.95
N GLU A 77 7.47 2.08 -23.96
CA GLU A 77 6.05 2.31 -23.73
C GLU A 77 5.45 1.07 -23.06
N TYR A 78 4.75 1.29 -21.95
CA TYR A 78 4.20 0.20 -21.18
C TYR A 78 2.92 -0.31 -21.86
N THR A 79 3.06 -1.39 -22.64
CA THR A 79 1.94 -2.17 -23.13
C THR A 79 1.90 -3.48 -22.36
N GLU A 80 0.74 -3.89 -21.86
CA GLU A 80 0.59 -5.12 -21.08
C GLU A 80 1.05 -6.38 -21.83
N PHE A 81 1.00 -6.35 -23.13
CA PHE A 81 1.50 -7.42 -24.03
C PHE A 81 3.00 -7.73 -23.81
N ASN A 82 3.82 -6.74 -23.48
CA ASN A 82 5.25 -6.94 -23.23
C ASN A 82 5.55 -7.68 -21.92
N ARG A 83 4.57 -7.83 -21.02
CA ARG A 83 4.71 -8.56 -19.75
C ARG A 83 4.67 -10.07 -19.94
N ILE A 84 3.84 -10.55 -20.85
CA ILE A 84 3.64 -11.99 -21.11
C ILE A 84 4.93 -12.65 -21.60
N GLN A 85 5.78 -11.94 -22.32
CA GLN A 85 7.07 -12.46 -22.78
C GLN A 85 8.14 -12.53 -21.71
N SER A 86 8.07 -11.67 -20.66
CA SER A 86 9.11 -11.62 -19.63
C SER A 86 8.95 -12.71 -18.56
N ASN A 87 7.74 -13.23 -18.34
CA ASN A 87 7.44 -14.17 -17.25
C ASN A 87 7.66 -15.65 -17.63
N LYS A 88 7.84 -15.97 -18.91
CA LYS A 88 8.04 -17.37 -19.39
C LYS A 88 9.50 -17.81 -19.50
N GLN A 89 10.49 -16.95 -19.20
CA GLN A 89 11.90 -17.34 -19.28
C GLN A 89 12.53 -17.65 -17.93
N ASN A 90 11.94 -18.58 -17.18
CA ASN A 90 12.61 -19.21 -16.03
C ASN A 90 13.40 -20.43 -16.49
N PHE A 91 14.46 -20.23 -17.22
CA PHE A 91 15.49 -21.27 -17.42
C PHE A 91 16.81 -20.73 -16.88
N PHE A 92 17.06 -21.00 -15.59
CA PHE A 92 18.19 -20.51 -14.79
C PHE A 92 19.57 -20.72 -15.48
N TRP A 93 19.72 -21.77 -16.27
CA TRP A 93 20.96 -22.13 -16.97
C TRP A 93 21.11 -21.43 -18.34
N HIS A 94 20.05 -21.04 -19.00
CA HIS A 94 20.14 -20.43 -20.35
C HIS A 94 20.56 -18.97 -20.30
N ASN A 95 20.11 -18.21 -19.28
CA ASN A 95 20.50 -16.82 -19.08
C ASN A 95 21.92 -16.65 -18.51
N PHE A 96 22.44 -17.69 -17.82
CA PHE A 96 23.76 -17.65 -17.19
C PHE A 96 24.89 -17.35 -18.21
N TRP A 97 24.85 -17.93 -19.42
CA TRP A 97 25.85 -17.73 -20.44
C TRP A 97 25.65 -16.47 -21.30
N HIS A 98 24.54 -15.76 -21.16
CA HIS A 98 24.24 -14.54 -21.93
C HIS A 98 24.41 -13.27 -21.09
N ASP A 99 24.67 -13.40 -19.80
CA ASP A 99 24.86 -12.29 -18.88
C ASP A 99 26.31 -11.74 -18.98
N LYS A 100 26.46 -10.57 -19.62
CA LYS A 100 27.77 -9.95 -19.88
C LYS A 100 28.51 -9.57 -18.57
N ASP A 101 27.76 -9.19 -17.51
CA ASP A 101 28.37 -8.83 -16.24
C ASP A 101 28.94 -10.07 -15.54
N LEU A 102 28.23 -11.19 -15.55
CA LEU A 102 28.73 -12.46 -15.02
C LEU A 102 29.94 -12.98 -15.82
N GLN A 103 29.90 -12.87 -17.15
CA GLN A 103 31.03 -13.25 -18.00
C GLN A 103 32.29 -12.43 -17.69
N ALA A 104 32.13 -11.11 -17.49
CA ALA A 104 33.24 -10.23 -17.12
C ALA A 104 33.81 -10.60 -15.74
N ILE A 105 32.94 -10.91 -14.76
CA ILE A 105 33.37 -11.34 -13.41
C ILE A 105 34.14 -12.68 -13.49
N ILE A 106 33.61 -13.67 -14.19
CA ILE A 106 34.27 -14.99 -14.34
C ILE A 106 35.60 -14.85 -15.05
N LEU A 107 35.66 -14.09 -16.15
CA LEU A 107 36.89 -13.87 -16.90
C LEU A 107 37.92 -13.12 -16.06
N GLY A 108 37.51 -12.07 -15.35
CA GLY A 108 38.37 -11.31 -14.44
C GLY A 108 38.89 -12.18 -13.28
N LEU A 109 38.03 -13.03 -12.70
CA LEU A 109 38.42 -13.99 -11.67
C LEU A 109 39.45 -15.00 -12.20
N MET A 110 39.24 -15.58 -13.40
CA MET A 110 40.19 -16.52 -13.99
C MET A 110 41.55 -15.88 -14.21
N ILE A 111 41.61 -14.67 -14.76
CA ILE A 111 42.84 -13.95 -15.01
C ILE A 111 43.54 -13.62 -13.65
N PHE A 112 42.77 -13.20 -12.66
CA PHE A 112 43.29 -12.91 -11.30
C PHE A 112 43.89 -14.16 -10.67
N LEU A 113 43.21 -15.31 -10.72
CA LEU A 113 43.71 -16.58 -10.22
C LEU A 113 44.97 -17.04 -10.99
N CYS A 114 44.99 -16.83 -12.31
CA CYS A 114 46.19 -17.11 -13.09
C CYS A 114 47.39 -16.25 -12.64
N ALA A 115 47.17 -14.97 -12.36
CA ALA A 115 48.22 -14.07 -11.86
C ALA A 115 48.75 -14.49 -10.48
N GLU A 116 47.87 -14.97 -9.58
CA GLU A 116 48.21 -15.38 -8.21
C GLU A 116 48.93 -16.74 -8.15
N PHE A 117 48.44 -17.73 -8.92
CA PHE A 117 48.95 -19.11 -8.83
C PHE A 117 50.07 -19.45 -9.81
N LEU A 118 50.23 -18.68 -10.91
CA LEU A 118 51.36 -18.88 -11.80
C LEU A 118 52.56 -18.00 -11.33
N SER A 119 53.68 -18.62 -10.94
CA SER A 119 54.91 -17.93 -10.58
C SER A 119 55.53 -17.24 -11.81
N LEU A 120 54.92 -16.14 -12.25
CA LEU A 120 55.36 -15.37 -13.41
C LEU A 120 56.35 -14.25 -13.01
N PRO A 121 57.27 -13.83 -13.91
CA PRO A 121 58.07 -12.64 -13.66
C PRO A 121 57.17 -11.42 -13.41
N ASN A 122 57.60 -10.50 -12.50
CA ASN A 122 56.81 -9.35 -12.04
C ASN A 122 56.14 -8.53 -13.16
N VAL A 123 56.76 -8.38 -14.31
CA VAL A 123 56.22 -7.61 -15.43
C VAL A 123 54.99 -8.30 -16.06
N TYR A 124 55.03 -9.63 -16.21
CA TYR A 124 53.88 -10.39 -16.74
C TYR A 124 52.76 -10.48 -15.71
N ASN A 125 53.10 -10.65 -14.44
CA ASN A 125 52.10 -10.66 -13.35
C ASN A 125 51.35 -9.33 -13.28
N LEU A 126 52.07 -8.19 -13.27
CA LEU A 126 51.47 -6.86 -13.30
C LEU A 126 50.57 -6.67 -14.54
N SER A 127 51.03 -7.15 -15.71
CA SER A 127 50.22 -7.03 -16.94
C SER A 127 48.90 -7.80 -16.85
N LEU A 128 48.89 -9.00 -16.26
CA LEU A 128 47.70 -9.80 -16.02
C LEU A 128 46.74 -9.12 -15.00
N LEU A 129 47.31 -8.58 -13.91
CA LEU A 129 46.52 -7.87 -12.91
C LEU A 129 45.87 -6.60 -13.47
N VAL A 130 46.61 -5.82 -14.29
CA VAL A 130 46.03 -4.65 -14.98
C VAL A 130 44.95 -5.08 -15.96
N LEU A 131 45.14 -6.18 -16.71
CA LEU A 131 44.10 -6.69 -17.60
C LEU A 131 42.85 -7.14 -16.84
N ALA A 132 43.00 -7.87 -15.75
CA ALA A 132 41.91 -8.26 -14.86
C ALA A 132 41.16 -7.03 -14.31
N TYR A 133 41.89 -6.02 -13.83
CA TYR A 133 41.33 -4.77 -13.36
C TYR A 133 40.55 -4.04 -14.43
N LEU A 134 41.06 -3.94 -15.63
CA LEU A 134 40.36 -3.30 -16.74
C LEU A 134 39.05 -4.03 -17.10
N ILE A 135 39.03 -5.35 -17.12
CA ILE A 135 37.84 -6.15 -17.39
C ILE A 135 36.78 -5.95 -16.28
N LEU A 136 37.19 -6.00 -15.02
CA LEU A 136 36.30 -5.86 -13.86
C LEU A 136 35.84 -4.43 -13.64
N GLY A 137 36.81 -3.48 -13.68
CA GLY A 137 36.62 -2.10 -13.21
C GLY A 137 36.30 -1.07 -14.28
N TRP A 138 36.38 -1.41 -15.57
CA TRP A 138 36.19 -0.45 -16.66
C TRP A 138 34.90 0.36 -16.55
N ARG A 139 33.78 -0.33 -16.28
CA ARG A 139 32.47 0.30 -16.10
C ARG A 139 32.45 1.24 -14.88
N VAL A 140 33.02 0.80 -13.76
CA VAL A 140 33.07 1.57 -12.52
C VAL A 140 33.91 2.86 -12.70
N VAL A 141 35.08 2.74 -13.32
CA VAL A 141 35.98 3.88 -13.58
C VAL A 141 35.36 4.87 -14.56
N LEU A 142 34.70 4.39 -15.62
CA LEU A 142 34.02 5.28 -16.59
C LEU A 142 32.86 6.04 -15.92
N VAL A 143 32.04 5.35 -15.11
CA VAL A 143 30.92 5.98 -14.39
C VAL A 143 31.47 7.02 -13.40
N ALA A 144 32.53 6.69 -12.67
CA ALA A 144 33.20 7.61 -11.75
C ALA A 144 33.70 8.87 -12.48
N LEU A 145 34.40 8.73 -13.61
CA LEU A 145 34.88 9.85 -14.42
C LEU A 145 33.72 10.73 -14.93
N LYS A 146 32.67 10.13 -15.46
CA LYS A 146 31.49 10.88 -15.91
C LYS A 146 30.82 11.63 -14.77
N ASN A 147 30.70 11.02 -13.59
CA ASN A 147 30.07 11.64 -12.43
C ASN A 147 30.89 12.81 -11.87
N ILE A 148 32.23 12.77 -11.96
CA ILE A 148 33.09 13.93 -11.68
C ILE A 148 32.75 15.11 -12.57
N PHE A 149 32.68 14.91 -13.91
CA PHE A 149 32.32 15.97 -14.87
C PHE A 149 30.89 16.50 -14.69
N ARG A 150 29.99 15.69 -14.08
CA ARG A 150 28.60 16.07 -13.77
C ARG A 150 28.46 16.71 -12.37
N GLY A 151 29.55 16.94 -11.64
CA GLY A 151 29.53 17.54 -10.29
C GLY A 151 29.07 16.60 -9.16
N CYS A 152 28.99 15.28 -9.42
CA CYS A 152 28.65 14.25 -8.44
C CYS A 152 29.92 13.54 -7.96
N ILE A 153 30.78 14.26 -7.23
CA ILE A 153 32.15 13.83 -6.92
C ILE A 153 32.20 12.73 -5.83
N PHE A 154 31.19 12.60 -4.97
CA PHE A 154 31.22 11.70 -3.82
C PHE A 154 30.23 10.54 -3.95
N ASP A 155 30.21 9.87 -5.12
CA ASP A 155 29.46 8.64 -5.31
C ASP A 155 30.31 7.38 -5.02
N GLU A 156 29.65 6.25 -4.92
CA GLU A 156 30.28 4.96 -4.60
C GLU A 156 31.32 4.55 -5.66
N ASN A 157 31.00 4.74 -6.95
CA ASN A 157 31.91 4.40 -8.03
C ASN A 157 33.19 5.24 -8.00
N PHE A 158 33.07 6.54 -7.66
CA PHE A 158 34.24 7.41 -7.48
C PHE A 158 35.13 6.95 -6.32
N LEU A 159 34.52 6.62 -5.16
CA LEU A 159 35.28 6.18 -3.99
C LEU A 159 35.99 4.85 -4.25
N MET A 160 35.32 3.90 -4.91
CA MET A 160 35.90 2.62 -5.30
C MET A 160 37.02 2.78 -6.34
N ALA A 161 36.80 3.59 -7.37
CA ALA A 161 37.84 3.88 -8.37
C ALA A 161 39.05 4.56 -7.73
N LEU A 162 38.85 5.55 -6.86
CA LEU A 162 39.93 6.26 -6.16
C LEU A 162 40.72 5.31 -5.25
N ALA A 163 40.03 4.45 -4.49
CA ALA A 163 40.68 3.49 -3.59
C ALA A 163 41.52 2.45 -4.36
N THR A 164 40.96 1.89 -5.43
CA THR A 164 41.65 0.84 -6.21
C THR A 164 42.77 1.40 -7.07
N ILE A 165 42.65 2.57 -7.66
CA ILE A 165 43.72 3.26 -8.39
C ILE A 165 44.83 3.67 -7.38
N GLY A 166 44.46 4.16 -6.18
CA GLY A 166 45.38 4.46 -5.11
C GLY A 166 46.16 3.23 -4.64
N ALA A 167 45.50 2.06 -4.55
CA ALA A 167 46.18 0.81 -4.22
C ALA A 167 47.20 0.39 -5.29
N PHE A 168 46.92 0.61 -6.58
CA PHE A 168 47.95 0.43 -7.63
C PHE A 168 49.15 1.36 -7.43
N ALA A 169 48.92 2.61 -7.01
CA ALA A 169 49.99 3.59 -6.81
C ALA A 169 50.93 3.24 -5.66
N ILE A 170 50.46 2.54 -4.64
CA ILE A 170 51.27 2.08 -3.50
C ILE A 170 51.80 0.64 -3.67
N ASN A 171 51.77 0.08 -4.88
CA ASN A 171 52.18 -1.28 -5.22
C ASN A 171 51.33 -2.41 -4.56
N ALA A 172 50.13 -2.15 -4.11
CA ALA A 172 49.20 -3.14 -3.60
C ALA A 172 48.30 -3.64 -4.75
N TRP A 173 48.86 -4.23 -5.79
CA TRP A 173 48.18 -4.54 -7.06
C TRP A 173 47.15 -5.65 -6.91
N GLU A 174 47.49 -6.73 -6.20
CA GLU A 174 46.62 -7.87 -5.93
C GLU A 174 45.39 -7.43 -5.15
N GLU A 175 45.57 -6.55 -4.18
CA GLU A 175 44.47 -5.98 -3.40
C GLU A 175 43.56 -5.10 -4.24
N ALA A 176 44.09 -4.28 -5.14
CA ALA A 176 43.31 -3.43 -6.02
C ALA A 176 42.36 -4.25 -6.91
N VAL A 177 42.89 -5.35 -7.49
CA VAL A 177 42.09 -6.25 -8.33
C VAL A 177 41.09 -7.04 -7.50
N GLY A 178 41.51 -7.56 -6.36
CA GLY A 178 40.63 -8.31 -5.47
C GLY A 178 39.47 -7.48 -4.92
N VAL A 179 39.73 -6.24 -4.50
CA VAL A 179 38.69 -5.30 -4.07
C VAL A 179 37.66 -5.05 -5.20
N MET A 180 38.14 -4.80 -6.43
CA MET A 180 37.27 -4.60 -7.59
C MET A 180 36.46 -5.85 -7.90
N LEU A 181 37.07 -7.03 -7.82
CA LEU A 181 36.41 -8.32 -8.04
C LEU A 181 35.30 -8.56 -7.01
N PHE A 182 35.59 -8.42 -5.70
CA PHE A 182 34.59 -8.58 -4.65
C PHE A 182 33.48 -7.54 -4.74
N TYR A 183 33.81 -6.29 -5.07
CA TYR A 183 32.81 -5.25 -5.33
C TYR A 183 31.86 -5.65 -6.45
N ARG A 184 32.37 -6.10 -7.62
CA ARG A 184 31.56 -6.54 -8.76
C ARG A 184 30.71 -7.78 -8.46
N ILE A 185 31.26 -8.73 -7.72
CA ILE A 185 30.51 -9.89 -7.23
C ILE A 185 29.39 -9.43 -6.30
N GLY A 186 29.68 -8.54 -5.37
CA GLY A 186 28.72 -7.99 -4.45
C GLY A 186 27.58 -7.25 -5.15
N GLU A 187 27.92 -6.31 -6.03
CA GLU A 187 26.96 -5.54 -6.83
C GLU A 187 26.03 -6.49 -7.61
N TYR A 188 26.57 -7.52 -8.24
CA TYR A 188 25.83 -8.50 -9.01
C TYR A 188 24.79 -9.28 -8.16
N PHE A 189 25.19 -9.76 -6.98
CA PHE A 189 24.28 -10.47 -6.07
C PHE A 189 23.24 -9.54 -5.44
N GLU A 190 23.65 -8.32 -5.12
CA GLU A 190 22.78 -7.30 -4.53
C GLU A 190 21.67 -6.87 -5.51
N GLU A 191 22.00 -6.57 -6.77
CA GLU A 191 21.03 -6.27 -7.82
C GLU A 191 20.01 -7.41 -7.99
N ARG A 192 20.47 -8.66 -8.07
CA ARG A 192 19.60 -9.82 -8.21
C ARG A 192 18.73 -10.08 -6.99
N ALA A 193 19.26 -9.88 -5.79
CA ALA A 193 18.49 -10.02 -4.56
C ALA A 193 17.38 -8.98 -4.48
N VAL A 194 17.65 -7.74 -4.87
CA VAL A 194 16.65 -6.66 -4.93
C VAL A 194 15.60 -6.95 -5.98
N ASP A 195 15.99 -7.33 -7.19
CA ASP A 195 15.06 -7.62 -8.29
C ASP A 195 14.16 -8.83 -7.96
N LYS A 196 14.73 -9.89 -7.41
CA LYS A 196 13.96 -11.06 -6.97
C LYS A 196 12.99 -10.68 -5.84
N SER A 197 13.42 -9.87 -4.91
CA SER A 197 12.57 -9.41 -3.80
C SER A 197 11.42 -8.54 -4.31
N ARG A 198 11.68 -7.64 -5.26
CA ARG A 198 10.66 -6.82 -5.92
C ARG A 198 9.65 -7.68 -6.68
N SER A 199 10.15 -8.63 -7.48
CA SER A 199 9.27 -9.57 -8.21
C SER A 199 8.37 -10.32 -7.25
N GLN A 200 8.91 -10.89 -6.16
CA GLN A 200 8.10 -11.60 -5.16
C GLN A 200 7.02 -10.73 -4.51
N ILE A 201 7.30 -9.45 -4.25
CA ILE A 201 6.32 -8.52 -3.70
C ILE A 201 5.24 -8.23 -4.74
N MET A 202 5.62 -7.94 -5.99
CA MET A 202 4.69 -7.64 -7.06
C MET A 202 3.83 -8.87 -7.43
N ASP A 203 4.42 -10.05 -7.55
CA ASP A 203 3.72 -11.31 -7.84
C ASP A 203 2.69 -11.65 -6.74
N ALA A 204 2.96 -11.23 -5.50
CA ALA A 204 2.06 -11.45 -4.38
C ALA A 204 0.84 -10.51 -4.39
N VAL A 205 0.92 -9.38 -5.09
CA VAL A 205 -0.12 -8.32 -5.15
C VAL A 205 -0.84 -8.32 -6.50
N ASP A 206 -0.17 -8.72 -7.58
CA ASP A 206 -0.75 -8.73 -8.91
C ASP A 206 -1.68 -9.93 -9.10
N LEU A 207 -2.97 -9.64 -9.04
CA LEU A 207 -4.05 -10.61 -9.21
C LEU A 207 -4.76 -10.45 -10.57
N ARG A 208 -4.25 -9.62 -11.50
CA ARG A 208 -4.88 -9.35 -12.78
C ARG A 208 -4.89 -10.58 -13.67
N PRO A 209 -6.00 -10.85 -14.36
CA PRO A 209 -6.08 -11.92 -15.35
C PRO A 209 -5.28 -11.56 -16.61
N GLU A 210 -4.71 -12.56 -17.28
CA GLU A 210 -4.09 -12.38 -18.58
C GLU A 210 -5.15 -12.42 -19.71
N VAL A 211 -6.15 -13.28 -19.56
CA VAL A 211 -7.19 -13.54 -20.57
C VAL A 211 -8.57 -13.62 -19.91
N VAL A 212 -9.60 -13.41 -20.73
CA VAL A 212 -11.00 -13.56 -20.35
C VAL A 212 -11.74 -14.43 -21.38
N ASN A 213 -12.75 -15.17 -20.92
CA ASN A 213 -13.61 -16.01 -21.75
C ASN A 213 -14.89 -15.22 -22.07
N VAL A 214 -14.97 -14.54 -23.19
CA VAL A 214 -16.16 -13.76 -23.60
C VAL A 214 -17.16 -14.67 -24.30
N VAL A 215 -18.44 -14.52 -23.97
CA VAL A 215 -19.55 -15.31 -24.52
C VAL A 215 -20.24 -14.55 -25.65
N HIS A 216 -20.12 -15.05 -26.87
CA HIS A 216 -20.85 -14.55 -28.04
C HIS A 216 -21.90 -15.58 -28.48
N GLY A 217 -23.12 -15.49 -27.93
CA GLY A 217 -24.18 -16.47 -28.16
C GLY A 217 -23.82 -17.86 -27.62
N GLU A 218 -23.63 -18.88 -28.48
CA GLU A 218 -23.23 -20.23 -28.08
C GLU A 218 -21.70 -20.44 -28.07
N LYS A 219 -20.93 -19.47 -28.58
CA LYS A 219 -19.47 -19.58 -28.66
C LYS A 219 -18.80 -18.81 -27.51
N VAL A 220 -17.74 -19.42 -26.98
CA VAL A 220 -16.85 -18.77 -26.00
C VAL A 220 -15.55 -18.48 -26.71
N GLU A 221 -15.16 -17.21 -26.73
CA GLU A 221 -13.89 -16.73 -27.28
C GLU A 221 -12.95 -16.32 -26.16
N ILE A 222 -11.69 -16.68 -26.28
CA ILE A 222 -10.65 -16.28 -25.33
C ILE A 222 -9.93 -15.06 -25.90
N ILE A 223 -10.10 -13.93 -25.22
CA ILE A 223 -9.45 -12.68 -25.60
C ILE A 223 -8.53 -12.19 -24.48
N PRO A 224 -7.53 -11.32 -24.78
CA PRO A 224 -6.77 -10.62 -23.76
C PRO A 224 -7.71 -9.82 -22.83
N ALA A 225 -7.40 -9.76 -21.53
CA ALA A 225 -8.29 -9.11 -20.55
C ALA A 225 -8.42 -7.60 -20.76
N ASP A 226 -7.43 -6.95 -21.36
CA ASP A 226 -7.42 -5.54 -21.72
C ASP A 226 -8.28 -5.22 -22.98
N ALA A 227 -8.62 -6.24 -23.77
CA ALA A 227 -9.50 -6.11 -24.94
C ALA A 227 -10.99 -6.25 -24.62
N ALA A 228 -11.35 -6.62 -23.37
CA ALA A 228 -12.74 -6.74 -22.96
C ALA A 228 -13.38 -5.36 -22.73
N GLU A 229 -14.60 -5.20 -23.25
CA GLU A 229 -15.36 -3.95 -23.17
C GLU A 229 -16.48 -4.01 -22.11
N VAL A 230 -17.00 -2.85 -21.74
CA VAL A 230 -18.19 -2.77 -20.87
C VAL A 230 -19.38 -3.40 -21.59
N ASP A 231 -20.22 -4.11 -20.85
CA ASP A 231 -21.38 -4.92 -21.31
C ASP A 231 -21.01 -6.27 -21.93
N ASP A 232 -19.74 -6.61 -22.12
CA ASP A 232 -19.37 -7.98 -22.48
C ASP A 232 -19.82 -8.97 -21.41
N VAL A 233 -20.20 -10.18 -21.84
CA VAL A 233 -20.57 -11.27 -20.93
C VAL A 233 -19.38 -12.24 -20.82
N VAL A 234 -18.83 -12.39 -19.63
CA VAL A 234 -17.66 -13.23 -19.36
C VAL A 234 -18.08 -14.51 -18.64
N LEU A 235 -17.56 -15.65 -19.11
CA LEU A 235 -17.76 -16.95 -18.48
C LEU A 235 -16.65 -17.22 -17.46
N VAL A 236 -17.05 -17.49 -16.19
CA VAL A 236 -16.13 -17.83 -15.09
C VAL A 236 -16.44 -19.24 -14.60
N ARG A 237 -15.49 -20.15 -14.75
CA ARG A 237 -15.62 -21.55 -14.34
C ARG A 237 -15.26 -21.73 -12.87
N VAL A 238 -15.62 -22.88 -12.32
CA VAL A 238 -15.19 -23.25 -10.97
C VAL A 238 -13.67 -23.36 -10.89
N GLY A 239 -13.07 -22.68 -9.92
CA GLY A 239 -11.62 -22.57 -9.76
C GLY A 239 -11.02 -21.36 -10.47
N ASP A 240 -11.73 -20.71 -11.39
CA ASP A 240 -11.23 -19.51 -12.06
C ASP A 240 -11.37 -18.28 -11.15
N ARG A 241 -10.48 -17.31 -11.36
CA ARG A 241 -10.64 -15.98 -10.79
C ARG A 241 -11.63 -15.16 -11.60
N ILE A 242 -12.44 -14.34 -10.93
CA ILE A 242 -13.29 -13.35 -11.57
C ILE A 242 -12.38 -12.33 -12.25
N PRO A 243 -12.47 -12.19 -13.58
CA PRO A 243 -11.48 -11.40 -14.33
C PRO A 243 -11.73 -9.88 -14.23
N LEU A 244 -12.98 -9.46 -14.24
CA LEU A 244 -13.40 -8.05 -14.29
C LEU A 244 -14.54 -7.79 -13.33
N ASP A 245 -14.68 -6.54 -12.87
CA ASP A 245 -15.81 -6.13 -12.03
C ASP A 245 -17.10 -6.13 -12.85
N GLY A 246 -18.18 -6.68 -12.31
CA GLY A 246 -19.44 -6.78 -13.03
C GLY A 246 -20.61 -7.30 -12.20
N VAL A 247 -21.69 -7.67 -12.89
CA VAL A 247 -22.93 -8.20 -12.31
C VAL A 247 -23.21 -9.60 -12.86
N ILE A 248 -23.59 -10.53 -11.99
CA ILE A 248 -23.96 -11.89 -12.38
C ILE A 248 -25.27 -11.83 -13.21
N VAL A 249 -25.21 -12.31 -14.44
CA VAL A 249 -26.40 -12.43 -15.33
C VAL A 249 -26.94 -13.86 -15.37
N ALA A 250 -26.12 -14.86 -15.10
CA ALA A 250 -26.55 -16.27 -15.01
C ALA A 250 -25.66 -17.07 -14.04
N GLY A 251 -26.26 -18.02 -13.34
CA GLY A 251 -25.59 -18.87 -12.37
C GLY A 251 -25.65 -18.36 -10.93
N SER A 252 -25.17 -19.16 -10.02
CA SER A 252 -24.94 -18.78 -8.61
C SER A 252 -23.72 -19.56 -8.09
N SER A 253 -22.93 -18.93 -7.24
CA SER A 253 -21.74 -19.57 -6.68
C SER A 253 -21.36 -19.05 -5.30
N LEU A 254 -20.50 -19.81 -4.61
CA LEU A 254 -19.72 -19.34 -3.48
C LEU A 254 -18.43 -18.74 -4.02
N LEU A 255 -18.12 -17.52 -3.61
CA LEU A 255 -16.91 -16.80 -4.00
C LEU A 255 -15.96 -16.72 -2.81
N ASP A 256 -14.71 -17.10 -3.01
CA ASP A 256 -13.62 -16.78 -2.08
C ASP A 256 -13.12 -15.38 -2.36
N THR A 257 -13.40 -14.48 -1.43
CA THR A 257 -13.00 -13.08 -1.51
C THR A 257 -11.66 -12.80 -0.85
N ALA A 258 -11.06 -13.79 -0.19
CA ALA A 258 -9.80 -13.65 0.56
C ALA A 258 -8.64 -13.00 -0.23
N PRO A 259 -8.46 -13.25 -1.54
CA PRO A 259 -7.40 -12.59 -2.30
C PRO A 259 -7.53 -11.07 -2.38
N ILE A 260 -8.74 -10.53 -2.21
CA ILE A 260 -9.05 -9.09 -2.33
C ILE A 260 -9.32 -8.47 -0.96
N THR A 261 -10.18 -9.12 -0.16
CA THR A 261 -10.63 -8.57 1.12
C THR A 261 -9.84 -9.11 2.32
N GLY A 262 -9.15 -10.23 2.17
CA GLY A 262 -8.52 -10.97 3.27
C GLY A 262 -9.48 -11.85 4.07
N GLU A 263 -10.77 -11.85 3.77
CA GLU A 263 -11.78 -12.68 4.46
C GLU A 263 -11.77 -14.12 3.95
N HIS A 264 -11.61 -15.08 4.85
CA HIS A 264 -11.54 -16.51 4.50
C HIS A 264 -12.91 -17.20 4.42
N VAL A 265 -14.00 -16.48 4.70
CA VAL A 265 -15.37 -17.05 4.63
C VAL A 265 -15.94 -16.83 3.24
N PRO A 266 -16.22 -17.88 2.46
CA PRO A 266 -16.81 -17.73 1.13
C PRO A 266 -18.19 -17.07 1.18
N VAL A 267 -18.44 -16.15 0.26
CA VAL A 267 -19.69 -15.41 0.16
C VAL A 267 -20.53 -15.97 -0.99
N LYS A 268 -21.80 -16.32 -0.72
CA LYS A 268 -22.74 -16.73 -1.78
C LYS A 268 -23.15 -15.52 -2.61
N ARG A 269 -23.13 -15.68 -3.94
CA ARG A 269 -23.57 -14.67 -4.91
C ARG A 269 -24.55 -15.27 -5.91
N GLU A 270 -25.58 -14.49 -6.24
CA GLU A 270 -26.68 -14.88 -7.12
C GLU A 270 -26.88 -13.87 -8.26
N VAL A 271 -27.77 -14.21 -9.20
CA VAL A 271 -28.09 -13.34 -10.35
C VAL A 271 -28.57 -11.96 -9.88
N GLY A 272 -28.00 -10.92 -10.48
CA GLY A 272 -28.27 -9.51 -10.15
C GLY A 272 -27.33 -8.92 -9.12
N GLU A 273 -26.49 -9.72 -8.46
CA GLU A 273 -25.51 -9.23 -7.49
C GLU A 273 -24.17 -8.86 -8.14
N LYS A 274 -23.52 -7.85 -7.56
CA LYS A 274 -22.20 -7.39 -8.01
C LYS A 274 -21.09 -8.33 -7.55
N VAL A 275 -20.11 -8.50 -8.43
CA VAL A 275 -18.90 -9.26 -8.17
C VAL A 275 -17.65 -8.42 -8.49
N ILE A 276 -16.58 -8.68 -7.77
CA ILE A 276 -15.33 -7.92 -7.84
C ILE A 276 -14.25 -8.80 -8.46
N SER A 277 -13.45 -8.22 -9.35
CA SER A 277 -12.30 -8.89 -9.97
C SER A 277 -11.30 -9.39 -8.91
N GLY A 278 -10.68 -10.53 -9.19
CA GLY A 278 -9.69 -11.17 -8.30
C GLY A 278 -10.25 -12.17 -7.29
N CYS A 279 -11.57 -12.18 -7.00
CA CYS A 279 -12.21 -13.25 -6.22
C CYS A 279 -12.15 -14.58 -6.95
N ILE A 280 -12.13 -15.71 -6.21
CA ILE A 280 -12.09 -17.06 -6.80
C ILE A 280 -13.48 -17.68 -6.77
N ASN A 281 -13.92 -18.22 -7.90
CA ASN A 281 -15.18 -18.94 -8.03
C ASN A 281 -15.04 -20.38 -7.51
N LEU A 282 -15.82 -20.77 -6.47
CA LEU A 282 -15.63 -22.05 -5.77
C LEU A 282 -16.64 -23.16 -6.18
N SER A 283 -17.87 -22.83 -6.61
CA SER A 283 -18.90 -23.89 -6.68
C SER A 283 -19.70 -23.95 -7.97
N GLY A 284 -20.09 -22.83 -8.56
CA GLY A 284 -20.96 -22.79 -9.74
C GLY A 284 -20.32 -22.05 -10.92
N MET A 285 -20.74 -22.39 -12.14
CA MET A 285 -20.35 -21.62 -13.31
C MET A 285 -21.13 -20.31 -13.33
N LEU A 286 -20.45 -19.19 -13.57
CA LEU A 286 -21.03 -17.85 -13.58
C LEU A 286 -20.88 -17.23 -14.96
N GLN A 287 -21.91 -16.48 -15.37
CA GLN A 287 -21.82 -15.51 -16.45
C GLN A 287 -21.94 -14.12 -15.83
N ILE A 288 -20.95 -13.27 -16.11
CA ILE A 288 -20.82 -11.94 -15.52
C ILE A 288 -20.82 -10.92 -16.63
N ARG A 289 -21.72 -9.95 -16.56
CA ARG A 289 -21.70 -8.79 -17.45
C ARG A 289 -20.72 -7.77 -16.89
N VAL A 290 -19.77 -7.38 -17.69
CA VAL A 290 -18.69 -6.45 -17.34
C VAL A 290 -19.27 -5.04 -17.10
N GLU A 291 -18.99 -4.46 -15.92
CA GLU A 291 -19.31 -3.05 -15.61
C GLU A 291 -18.09 -2.14 -15.74
N LYS A 292 -16.88 -2.69 -15.56
CA LYS A 292 -15.63 -1.92 -15.65
C LYS A 292 -14.59 -2.66 -16.45
N VAL A 293 -13.91 -1.95 -17.35
CA VAL A 293 -12.75 -2.47 -18.08
C VAL A 293 -11.59 -2.78 -17.14
N LEU A 294 -10.60 -3.55 -17.59
CA LEU A 294 -9.45 -3.97 -16.77
C LEU A 294 -8.73 -2.79 -16.10
N ALA A 295 -8.55 -1.67 -16.81
CA ALA A 295 -7.89 -0.48 -16.27
C ALA A 295 -8.59 0.11 -15.03
N ASP A 296 -9.92 0.01 -14.95
CA ASP A 296 -10.75 0.55 -13.87
C ASP A 296 -11.17 -0.52 -12.86
N SER A 297 -10.78 -1.77 -13.08
CA SER A 297 -11.13 -2.91 -12.22
C SER A 297 -10.48 -2.79 -10.84
N MET A 298 -11.09 -3.43 -9.83
CA MET A 298 -10.59 -3.42 -8.46
C MET A 298 -9.16 -3.96 -8.36
N VAL A 299 -8.84 -5.02 -9.09
CA VAL A 299 -7.49 -5.62 -9.12
C VAL A 299 -6.45 -4.62 -9.61
N THR A 300 -6.76 -3.86 -10.68
CA THR A 300 -5.85 -2.83 -11.20
C THR A 300 -5.70 -1.68 -10.21
N ARG A 301 -6.79 -1.22 -9.59
CA ARG A 301 -6.76 -0.17 -8.55
C ARG A 301 -5.91 -0.57 -7.34
N ILE A 302 -5.97 -1.83 -6.90
CA ILE A 302 -5.12 -2.37 -5.84
C ILE A 302 -3.65 -2.30 -6.24
N LEU A 303 -3.32 -2.80 -7.44
CA LEU A 303 -1.95 -2.79 -7.95
C LEU A 303 -1.40 -1.37 -8.08
N ASP A 304 -2.17 -0.46 -8.68
CA ASP A 304 -1.80 0.95 -8.82
C ASP A 304 -1.60 1.61 -7.45
N SER A 305 -2.43 1.29 -6.46
CA SER A 305 -2.26 1.80 -5.10
C SER A 305 -0.93 1.35 -4.48
N VAL A 306 -0.57 0.07 -4.64
CA VAL A 306 0.71 -0.46 -4.15
C VAL A 306 1.90 0.15 -4.90
N GLU A 307 1.80 0.29 -6.22
CA GLU A 307 2.84 0.90 -7.04
C GLU A 307 3.04 2.39 -6.70
N ASN A 308 1.95 3.16 -6.60
CA ASN A 308 2.00 4.58 -6.22
C ASN A 308 2.48 4.77 -4.78
N ALA A 309 2.10 3.86 -3.87
CA ALA A 309 2.58 3.86 -2.50
C ALA A 309 4.10 3.68 -2.42
N ALA A 310 4.66 2.85 -3.29
CA ALA A 310 6.11 2.68 -3.40
C ALA A 310 6.84 3.94 -3.93
N ALA A 311 6.14 4.80 -4.66
CA ALA A 311 6.69 6.08 -5.15
C ALA A 311 6.83 7.14 -4.05
N SER A 312 5.97 7.11 -3.03
CA SER A 312 6.01 8.09 -1.93
C SER A 312 7.14 7.77 -0.94
N LYS A 313 8.16 8.63 -0.91
CA LYS A 313 9.37 8.41 -0.09
C LYS A 313 9.12 8.70 1.39
N PRO A 314 9.30 7.72 2.30
CA PRO A 314 9.26 7.92 3.75
C PRO A 314 10.27 8.98 4.23
N SER A 315 10.06 9.57 5.41
CA SER A 315 11.00 10.55 5.96
C SER A 315 12.35 9.92 6.32
N ILE A 316 12.37 8.64 6.64
CA ILE A 316 13.59 7.87 6.87
C ILE A 316 14.45 7.76 5.58
N ASP A 317 13.84 7.60 4.41
CA ASP A 317 14.57 7.61 3.13
C ASP A 317 15.19 8.99 2.85
N ARG A 318 14.46 10.06 3.15
CA ARG A 318 15.00 11.43 3.11
C ARG A 318 16.13 11.64 4.12
N PHE A 319 16.03 11.03 5.31
CA PHE A 319 17.09 11.05 6.31
C PHE A 319 18.34 10.34 5.78
N ILE A 320 18.22 9.14 5.20
CA ILE A 320 19.35 8.39 4.65
C ILE A 320 20.03 9.17 3.52
N THR A 321 19.25 9.76 2.61
CA THR A 321 19.81 10.59 1.53
C THR A 321 20.56 11.82 2.08
N ARG A 322 20.03 12.46 3.12
CA ARG A 322 20.71 13.58 3.81
C ARG A 322 21.94 13.10 4.56
N PHE A 323 21.85 11.97 5.26
CA PHE A 323 22.96 11.35 5.97
C PHE A 323 24.10 11.03 5.02
N ALA A 324 23.84 10.35 3.91
CA ALA A 324 24.85 10.04 2.89
C ALA A 324 25.57 11.30 2.38
N ARG A 325 24.82 12.37 2.12
CA ARG A 325 25.38 13.66 1.67
C ARG A 325 26.34 14.32 2.67
N ILE A 326 26.15 14.09 3.96
CA ILE A 326 27.01 14.64 5.04
C ILE A 326 28.12 13.64 5.39
N TYR A 327 27.77 12.37 5.51
CA TYR A 327 28.67 11.31 5.93
C TYR A 327 29.84 11.10 4.95
N THR A 328 29.56 11.02 3.65
CA THR A 328 30.60 10.72 2.65
C THR A 328 31.71 11.78 2.61
N PRO A 329 31.45 13.10 2.57
CA PRO A 329 32.50 14.11 2.68
C PRO A 329 33.31 14.03 3.99
N ILE A 330 32.66 13.73 5.13
CA ILE A 330 33.36 13.58 6.42
C ILE A 330 34.33 12.42 6.35
N VAL A 331 33.94 11.27 5.81
CA VAL A 331 34.83 10.11 5.71
C VAL A 331 35.98 10.37 4.74
N VAL A 332 35.73 11.07 3.63
CA VAL A 332 36.77 11.46 2.68
C VAL A 332 37.81 12.39 3.37
N ILE A 333 37.33 13.36 4.15
CA ILE A 333 38.26 14.25 4.94
C ILE A 333 39.02 13.42 5.97
N LEU A 334 38.35 12.50 6.68
CA LEU A 334 39.00 11.62 7.65
C LEU A 334 40.06 10.74 6.99
N ALA A 335 39.75 10.16 5.82
CA ALA A 335 40.71 9.38 5.03
C ALA A 335 41.91 10.24 4.62
N LEU A 336 41.69 11.48 4.18
CA LEU A 336 42.77 12.41 3.84
C LEU A 336 43.64 12.76 5.04
N VAL A 337 43.01 13.04 6.20
CA VAL A 337 43.74 13.29 7.47
C VAL A 337 44.55 12.06 7.88
N THR A 338 43.95 10.85 7.77
CA THR A 338 44.64 9.59 8.07
C THR A 338 45.85 9.33 7.13
N ALA A 339 45.72 9.70 5.86
CA ALA A 339 46.82 9.54 4.89
C ALA A 339 47.98 10.49 5.13
N ILE A 340 47.75 11.70 5.68
CA ILE A 340 48.75 12.78 5.76
C ILE A 340 49.31 12.95 7.17
N VAL A 341 48.45 13.01 8.18
CA VAL A 341 48.88 13.44 9.53
C VAL A 341 49.84 12.45 10.20
N PRO A 342 49.52 11.14 10.29
CA PRO A 342 50.42 10.21 10.97
C PRO A 342 51.79 10.08 10.30
N PRO A 343 51.93 10.05 8.96
CA PRO A 343 53.27 10.05 8.33
C PRO A 343 54.10 11.29 8.65
N LEU A 344 53.49 12.46 8.82
CA LEU A 344 54.20 13.69 9.20
C LEU A 344 54.83 13.60 10.61
N PHE A 345 54.28 12.73 11.47
CA PHE A 345 54.81 12.46 12.83
C PHE A 345 55.65 11.19 12.92
N GLY A 346 56.13 10.67 11.78
CA GLY A 346 57.07 9.54 11.74
C GLY A 346 56.44 8.19 11.40
N GLY A 347 55.19 8.14 10.99
CA GLY A 347 54.54 6.92 10.47
C GLY A 347 54.97 6.58 9.04
N GLU A 348 54.90 5.32 8.67
CA GLU A 348 55.16 4.86 7.29
C GLU A 348 54.07 5.34 6.32
N TRP A 349 54.45 6.06 5.26
CA TRP A 349 53.50 6.60 4.26
C TRP A 349 52.66 5.52 3.61
N GLN A 350 53.26 4.38 3.25
CA GLN A 350 52.54 3.29 2.57
C GLN A 350 51.42 2.70 3.45
N TYR A 351 51.71 2.46 4.73
CA TYR A 351 50.73 1.94 5.69
C TYR A 351 49.53 2.89 5.90
N TRP A 352 49.81 4.19 6.09
CA TRP A 352 48.75 5.15 6.39
C TRP A 352 47.93 5.52 5.15
N ILE A 353 48.54 5.54 3.94
CA ILE A 353 47.81 5.68 2.69
C ILE A 353 46.91 4.45 2.49
N TYR A 354 47.42 3.23 2.70
CA TYR A 354 46.62 2.00 2.63
C TYR A 354 45.43 2.04 3.58
N THR A 355 45.62 2.44 4.83
CA THR A 355 44.54 2.59 5.82
C THR A 355 43.52 3.62 5.38
N ALA A 356 43.94 4.74 4.80
CA ALA A 356 43.04 5.76 4.26
C ALA A 356 42.25 5.25 3.08
N LEU A 357 42.85 4.49 2.16
CA LEU A 357 42.14 3.86 1.04
C LEU A 357 41.12 2.83 1.54
N THR A 358 41.45 2.07 2.58
CA THR A 358 40.51 1.15 3.24
C THR A 358 39.29 1.89 3.80
N PHE A 359 39.46 3.07 4.39
CA PHE A 359 38.37 3.91 4.86
C PHE A 359 37.45 4.37 3.72
N LEU A 360 38.01 4.73 2.56
CA LEU A 360 37.21 5.11 1.39
C LEU A 360 36.31 3.95 0.92
N VAL A 361 36.86 2.73 0.92
CA VAL A 361 36.10 1.52 0.54
C VAL A 361 34.94 1.27 1.50
N ILE A 362 35.14 1.38 2.83
CA ILE A 362 34.10 1.14 3.86
C ILE A 362 33.00 2.22 3.82
N SER A 363 33.27 3.38 3.26
CA SER A 363 32.41 4.56 3.37
C SER A 363 31.10 4.52 2.56
N CYS A 364 30.94 3.54 1.64
CA CYS A 364 29.71 3.43 0.86
C CYS A 364 28.48 3.10 1.76
N PRO A 365 27.41 3.90 1.75
CA PRO A 365 26.20 3.57 2.51
C PRO A 365 25.24 2.61 1.77
N CYS A 366 25.75 1.70 0.90
CA CYS A 366 24.99 0.87 -0.03
C CYS A 366 23.87 0.07 0.66
N ALA A 367 24.20 -0.58 1.79
CA ALA A 367 23.22 -1.35 2.58
C ALA A 367 22.01 -0.52 3.05
N LEU A 368 22.22 0.76 3.37
CA LEU A 368 21.16 1.66 3.86
C LEU A 368 20.25 2.11 2.73
N VAL A 369 20.83 2.45 1.58
CA VAL A 369 20.12 3.03 0.44
C VAL A 369 19.14 2.05 -0.18
N LEU A 370 19.45 0.75 -0.16
CA LEU A 370 18.63 -0.30 -0.77
C LEU A 370 17.67 -0.98 0.22
N SER A 371 18.14 -1.29 1.43
CA SER A 371 17.35 -2.12 2.35
C SER A 371 16.16 -1.39 2.97
N VAL A 372 16.24 -0.08 3.17
CA VAL A 372 15.16 0.68 3.82
C VAL A 372 13.94 0.85 2.89
N PRO A 373 14.08 1.33 1.64
CA PRO A 373 12.95 1.35 0.70
C PRO A 373 12.33 -0.04 0.50
N LEU A 374 13.16 -1.09 0.46
CA LEU A 374 12.69 -2.47 0.32
C LEU A 374 11.88 -2.92 1.54
N ALA A 375 12.23 -2.51 2.76
CA ALA A 375 11.44 -2.82 3.95
C ALA A 375 10.05 -2.18 3.90
N PHE A 376 9.96 -0.90 3.49
CA PHE A 376 8.67 -0.22 3.32
C PHE A 376 7.84 -0.85 2.20
N PHE A 377 8.46 -1.19 1.08
CA PHE A 377 7.78 -1.86 -0.02
C PHE A 377 7.25 -3.26 0.40
N SER A 378 8.04 -4.01 1.18
CA SER A 378 7.59 -5.28 1.77
C SER A 378 6.40 -5.08 2.71
N GLY A 379 6.41 -4.02 3.52
CA GLY A 379 5.30 -3.66 4.41
C GLY A 379 4.00 -3.36 3.67
N ILE A 380 4.07 -2.61 2.57
CA ILE A 380 2.93 -2.31 1.71
C ILE A 380 2.39 -3.61 1.08
N GLY A 381 3.29 -4.46 0.54
CA GLY A 381 2.90 -5.72 -0.06
C GLY A 381 2.26 -6.70 0.92
N VAL A 382 2.72 -6.73 2.17
CA VAL A 382 2.08 -7.53 3.23
C VAL A 382 0.70 -7.00 3.57
N ALA A 383 0.55 -5.70 3.77
CA ALA A 383 -0.72 -5.08 4.09
C ALA A 383 -1.78 -5.37 3.01
N SER A 384 -1.39 -5.28 1.75
CA SER A 384 -2.28 -5.59 0.62
C SER A 384 -2.83 -7.02 0.67
N LYS A 385 -2.05 -8.02 1.11
CA LYS A 385 -2.52 -9.41 1.30
C LYS A 385 -3.62 -9.55 2.36
N TYR A 386 -3.69 -8.60 3.29
CA TYR A 386 -4.73 -8.53 4.33
C TYR A 386 -5.84 -7.53 3.98
N GLY A 387 -5.97 -7.15 2.70
CA GLY A 387 -7.00 -6.20 2.27
C GLY A 387 -6.77 -4.77 2.79
N ILE A 388 -5.55 -4.40 3.16
CA ILE A 388 -5.19 -3.06 3.65
C ILE A 388 -4.35 -2.36 2.59
N LEU A 389 -4.88 -1.30 1.99
CA LEU A 389 -4.18 -0.54 0.96
C LEU A 389 -3.62 0.75 1.54
N PHE A 390 -2.31 0.91 1.49
CA PHE A 390 -1.62 2.15 1.83
C PHE A 390 -1.34 2.97 0.57
N LYS A 391 -1.71 4.23 0.55
CA LYS A 391 -1.42 5.15 -0.58
C LYS A 391 -0.01 5.75 -0.53
N GLY A 392 0.84 5.32 0.41
CA GLY A 392 2.21 5.81 0.50
C GLY A 392 3.05 5.17 1.58
N GLY A 393 4.36 5.07 1.36
CA GLY A 393 5.32 4.68 2.41
C GLY A 393 5.37 5.69 3.55
N ILE A 394 5.03 6.96 3.28
CA ILE A 394 4.89 8.02 4.31
C ILE A 394 3.79 7.67 5.30
N VAL A 395 2.72 7.03 4.84
CA VAL A 395 1.57 6.62 5.67
C VAL A 395 1.98 5.60 6.72
N LEU A 396 2.80 4.59 6.35
CA LEU A 396 3.36 3.62 7.29
C LEU A 396 4.18 4.30 8.41
N GLU A 397 4.92 5.34 8.07
CA GLU A 397 5.68 6.10 9.04
C GLU A 397 4.79 6.97 9.94
N ALA A 398 3.74 7.56 9.38
CA ALA A 398 2.74 8.31 10.13
C ALA A 398 1.96 7.40 11.11
N LEU A 399 1.52 6.21 10.65
CA LEU A 399 0.84 5.20 11.46
C LEU A 399 1.66 4.77 12.68
N LYS A 400 2.98 4.67 12.55
CA LYS A 400 3.85 4.39 13.72
C LYS A 400 3.73 5.42 14.82
N LYS A 401 3.46 6.69 14.48
CA LYS A 401 3.46 7.84 15.42
C LYS A 401 2.12 8.08 16.07
N ILE A 402 1.06 7.43 15.60
CA ILE A 402 -0.31 7.65 16.08
C ILE A 402 -0.45 7.39 17.58
N LYS A 403 -1.22 8.27 18.25
CA LYS A 403 -1.56 8.21 19.66
C LYS A 403 -3.05 8.07 19.90
N ALA A 404 -3.89 8.47 18.95
CA ALA A 404 -5.34 8.33 19.05
C ALA A 404 -5.93 7.85 17.73
N VAL A 405 -6.98 7.04 17.81
CA VAL A 405 -7.80 6.59 16.70
C VAL A 405 -9.19 7.17 16.88
N VAL A 406 -9.58 8.02 15.94
CA VAL A 406 -10.86 8.71 15.91
C VAL A 406 -11.71 8.06 14.84
N MET A 407 -12.93 7.70 15.16
CA MET A 407 -13.81 6.92 14.30
C MET A 407 -15.14 7.63 14.12
N ASP A 408 -15.67 7.60 12.89
CA ASP A 408 -17.09 7.89 12.68
C ASP A 408 -17.94 6.72 13.19
N LYS A 409 -19.24 6.93 13.36
CA LYS A 409 -20.17 5.88 13.79
C LYS A 409 -20.64 5.03 12.62
N THR A 410 -21.40 5.64 11.74
CA THR A 410 -22.20 4.96 10.72
C THR A 410 -21.33 4.39 9.60
N GLY A 411 -21.51 3.11 9.25
CA GLY A 411 -20.69 2.45 8.22
C GLY A 411 -19.24 2.16 8.64
N THR A 412 -18.75 2.80 9.70
CA THR A 412 -17.38 2.64 10.22
C THR A 412 -17.34 1.60 11.34
N ILE A 413 -17.83 1.93 12.56
CA ILE A 413 -17.89 1.00 13.67
C ILE A 413 -19.21 0.21 13.69
N THR A 414 -20.22 0.69 12.97
CA THR A 414 -21.50 0.04 12.78
C THR A 414 -21.63 -0.45 11.32
N LYS A 415 -22.64 -1.28 11.06
CA LYS A 415 -22.89 -1.81 9.71
C LYS A 415 -23.49 -0.79 8.73
N GLY A 416 -24.04 0.33 9.24
CA GLY A 416 -24.82 1.27 8.46
C GLY A 416 -26.22 0.72 8.09
N GLU A 417 -26.61 -0.38 8.70
CA GLU A 417 -27.89 -1.03 8.48
C GLU A 417 -28.73 -0.95 9.73
N PHE A 418 -29.92 -0.38 9.61
CA PHE A 418 -30.88 -0.36 10.71
C PHE A 418 -31.39 -1.77 10.99
N SER A 419 -31.54 -2.11 12.27
CA SER A 419 -32.17 -3.35 12.69
C SER A 419 -33.10 -3.14 13.89
N VAL A 420 -34.15 -3.95 13.96
CA VAL A 420 -35.05 -3.95 15.11
C VAL A 420 -34.33 -4.58 16.29
N GLN A 421 -34.06 -3.76 17.32
CA GLN A 421 -33.33 -4.17 18.53
C GLN A 421 -34.27 -4.68 19.60
N ASN A 422 -35.42 -4.01 19.77
CA ASN A 422 -36.40 -4.38 20.78
C ASN A 422 -37.83 -4.13 20.28
N ILE A 423 -38.76 -4.95 20.74
CA ILE A 423 -40.18 -4.85 20.46
C ILE A 423 -40.92 -4.84 21.78
N GLU A 424 -41.59 -3.74 22.06
CA GLU A 424 -42.35 -3.57 23.29
C GLU A 424 -43.82 -3.46 22.97
N SER A 425 -44.60 -4.45 23.36
CA SER A 425 -46.04 -4.47 23.17
C SER A 425 -46.75 -4.05 24.44
N PHE A 426 -47.76 -3.17 24.29
CA PHE A 426 -48.59 -2.64 25.37
C PHE A 426 -50.05 -2.95 25.06
N GLY A 427 -50.52 -4.12 25.42
CA GLY A 427 -51.92 -4.51 25.21
C GLY A 427 -52.13 -5.97 24.84
N ALA A 428 -53.06 -6.25 23.94
CA ALA A 428 -53.50 -7.60 23.59
C ALA A 428 -52.57 -8.31 22.56
N LEU A 429 -51.72 -7.55 21.82
CA LEU A 429 -50.84 -8.09 20.78
C LEU A 429 -49.58 -8.62 21.47
N ASN A 430 -49.09 -9.77 21.00
CA ASN A 430 -47.74 -10.22 21.37
C ASN A 430 -46.66 -9.53 20.49
N GLN A 431 -45.40 -9.73 20.78
CA GLN A 431 -44.27 -9.10 20.07
C GLN A 431 -44.23 -9.47 18.57
N GLU A 432 -44.52 -10.72 18.25
CA GLU A 432 -44.53 -11.20 16.85
C GLU A 432 -45.72 -10.60 16.06
N GLU A 433 -46.89 -10.52 16.69
CA GLU A 433 -48.09 -9.89 16.09
C GLU A 433 -47.86 -8.39 15.86
N LEU A 434 -47.23 -7.70 16.81
CA LEU A 434 -46.88 -6.28 16.69
C LEU A 434 -45.87 -6.06 15.55
N LEU A 435 -44.83 -6.92 15.45
CA LEU A 435 -43.89 -6.87 14.33
C LEU A 435 -44.56 -7.15 12.99
N GLN A 436 -45.43 -8.17 12.91
CA GLN A 436 -46.16 -8.53 11.72
C GLN A 436 -47.05 -7.38 11.25
N LEU A 437 -47.78 -6.76 12.16
CA LEU A 437 -48.66 -5.62 11.88
C LEU A 437 -47.83 -4.42 11.37
N THR A 438 -46.77 -4.06 12.07
CA THR A 438 -45.92 -2.93 11.71
C THR A 438 -45.22 -3.17 10.37
N ALA A 439 -44.69 -4.37 10.14
CA ALA A 439 -44.04 -4.74 8.88
C ALA A 439 -45.06 -4.73 7.73
N SER A 440 -46.31 -5.16 7.96
CA SER A 440 -47.37 -5.09 6.96
C SER A 440 -47.72 -3.63 6.60
N ALA A 441 -47.73 -2.73 7.58
CA ALA A 441 -47.93 -1.30 7.35
C ALA A 441 -46.77 -0.64 6.58
N GLU A 442 -45.55 -1.01 6.91
CA GLU A 442 -44.33 -0.39 6.37
C GLU A 442 -43.91 -0.91 4.99
N GLN A 443 -44.56 -1.96 4.43
CA GLN A 443 -44.18 -2.56 3.14
C GLN A 443 -44.17 -1.57 1.96
N ALA A 444 -44.98 -0.53 2.03
CA ALA A 444 -45.09 0.45 0.96
C ALA A 444 -44.18 1.66 1.12
N SER A 445 -43.48 1.79 2.27
CA SER A 445 -42.53 2.87 2.53
C SER A 445 -41.14 2.52 1.99
N THR A 446 -40.48 3.52 1.42
CA THR A 446 -39.06 3.41 0.96
C THR A 446 -38.07 3.82 2.04
N HIS A 447 -38.54 4.14 3.23
CA HIS A 447 -37.65 4.58 4.32
C HIS A 447 -36.76 3.43 4.82
N PRO A 448 -35.46 3.65 5.11
CA PRO A 448 -34.54 2.61 5.60
C PRO A 448 -35.04 1.87 6.86
N ILE A 449 -35.71 2.59 7.77
CA ILE A 449 -36.33 2.02 8.96
C ILE A 449 -37.44 1.04 8.58
N ALA A 450 -38.30 1.40 7.62
CA ALA A 450 -39.36 0.53 7.12
C ALA A 450 -38.78 -0.77 6.51
N SER A 451 -37.76 -0.63 5.69
CA SER A 451 -37.06 -1.78 5.09
C SER A 451 -36.49 -2.72 6.14
N SER A 452 -35.95 -2.21 7.26
CA SER A 452 -35.43 -3.01 8.35
C SER A 452 -36.50 -3.80 9.11
N ILE A 453 -37.65 -3.19 9.33
CA ILE A 453 -38.80 -3.83 9.98
C ILE A 453 -39.33 -4.97 9.11
N VAL A 454 -39.51 -4.71 7.81
CA VAL A 454 -39.95 -5.71 6.83
C VAL A 454 -38.97 -6.87 6.71
N ALA A 455 -37.65 -6.58 6.70
CA ALA A 455 -36.59 -7.60 6.67
C ALA A 455 -36.63 -8.49 7.91
N GLN A 456 -36.81 -7.91 9.10
CA GLN A 456 -36.91 -8.67 10.35
C GLN A 456 -38.14 -9.59 10.36
N ALA A 457 -39.27 -9.11 9.92
CA ALA A 457 -40.48 -9.92 9.83
C ALA A 457 -40.36 -11.09 8.83
N LYS A 458 -39.69 -10.85 7.66
CA LYS A 458 -39.36 -11.90 6.70
C LYS A 458 -38.40 -12.93 7.27
N LYS A 459 -37.42 -12.51 8.03
CA LYS A 459 -36.46 -13.40 8.70
C LYS A 459 -37.12 -14.32 9.73
N MET A 460 -38.19 -13.82 10.37
CA MET A 460 -39.05 -14.63 11.28
C MET A 460 -40.15 -15.39 10.55
N HIS A 461 -40.14 -15.39 9.22
CA HIS A 461 -41.15 -16.08 8.37
C HIS A 461 -42.60 -15.64 8.64
N LEU A 462 -42.79 -14.38 9.05
CA LEU A 462 -44.14 -13.84 9.28
C LEU A 462 -44.84 -13.52 7.95
N SER A 463 -46.12 -13.85 7.83
CA SER A 463 -46.92 -13.55 6.65
C SER A 463 -47.34 -12.08 6.66
N LEU A 464 -46.88 -11.30 5.69
CA LEU A 464 -47.22 -9.87 5.62
C LEU A 464 -48.50 -9.64 4.79
N GLN A 465 -49.35 -8.75 5.28
CA GLN A 465 -50.58 -8.34 4.63
C GLN A 465 -50.36 -7.08 3.81
N LYS A 466 -51.02 -6.98 2.66
CA LYS A 466 -50.91 -5.80 1.81
C LYS A 466 -51.67 -4.63 2.42
N PRO A 467 -51.05 -3.46 2.68
CA PRO A 467 -51.76 -2.29 3.20
C PRO A 467 -52.63 -1.62 2.14
N GLU A 468 -53.75 -1.05 2.60
CA GLU A 468 -54.64 -0.22 1.81
C GLU A 468 -54.56 1.24 2.34
N GLY A 469 -54.99 2.21 1.53
CA GLY A 469 -55.07 3.60 1.96
C GLY A 469 -53.77 4.23 2.45
N PHE A 470 -52.64 3.84 1.87
CA PHE A 470 -51.31 4.31 2.29
C PHE A 470 -51.15 5.84 2.19
N ARG A 471 -50.83 6.47 3.30
CA ARG A 471 -50.49 7.89 3.39
C ARG A 471 -49.29 8.12 4.26
N GLU A 472 -48.20 8.58 3.65
CA GLU A 472 -46.99 8.98 4.36
C GLU A 472 -47.07 10.47 4.72
N ILE A 473 -46.65 10.80 5.97
CA ILE A 473 -46.56 12.16 6.50
C ILE A 473 -45.08 12.43 6.75
N ALA A 474 -44.52 13.30 5.94
CA ALA A 474 -43.08 13.58 5.96
C ALA A 474 -42.60 14.01 7.36
N GLY A 475 -41.57 13.33 7.89
CA GLY A 475 -41.00 13.58 9.18
C GLY A 475 -41.82 13.13 10.39
N GLU A 476 -43.00 12.46 10.19
CA GLU A 476 -43.82 11.98 11.28
C GLU A 476 -44.06 10.46 11.22
N GLY A 477 -44.27 9.88 10.03
CA GLY A 477 -44.53 8.45 9.83
C GLY A 477 -45.65 8.20 8.80
N LEU A 478 -46.34 7.06 8.90
CA LEU A 478 -47.33 6.63 7.96
C LEU A 478 -48.64 6.24 8.59
N VAL A 479 -49.70 6.28 7.79
CA VAL A 479 -51.07 5.86 8.14
C VAL A 479 -51.54 4.93 7.05
N VAL A 480 -52.02 3.74 7.43
CA VAL A 480 -52.54 2.74 6.52
C VAL A 480 -53.82 2.11 7.07
N GLU A 481 -54.54 1.42 6.22
CA GLU A 481 -55.64 0.57 6.60
C GLU A 481 -55.25 -0.90 6.37
N LEU A 482 -55.31 -1.72 7.43
CA LEU A 482 -55.08 -3.15 7.41
C LEU A 482 -56.30 -3.87 7.95
N GLN A 483 -56.94 -4.73 7.13
CA GLN A 483 -58.12 -5.47 7.52
C GLN A 483 -59.27 -4.57 8.07
N LYS A 484 -59.46 -3.39 7.48
CA LYS A 484 -60.41 -2.35 7.92
C LYS A 484 -60.05 -1.68 9.26
N GLN A 485 -58.86 -1.95 9.82
CA GLN A 485 -58.32 -1.26 10.99
C GLN A 485 -57.36 -0.17 10.57
N LYS A 486 -57.46 0.97 11.18
CA LYS A 486 -56.55 2.09 10.94
C LYS A 486 -55.27 1.92 11.75
N VAL A 487 -54.14 1.74 11.09
CA VAL A 487 -52.84 1.56 11.69
C VAL A 487 -51.98 2.80 11.44
N LEU A 488 -51.39 3.32 12.52
CA LEU A 488 -50.42 4.41 12.49
C LEU A 488 -49.06 3.87 12.91
N CYS A 489 -48.01 4.14 12.13
CA CYS A 489 -46.63 3.83 12.45
C CYS A 489 -45.77 5.10 12.32
N GLY A 490 -45.14 5.55 13.38
CA GLY A 490 -44.33 6.77 13.32
C GLY A 490 -43.85 7.26 14.68
N ASN A 491 -43.46 8.52 14.74
CA ASN A 491 -42.94 9.15 15.96
C ASN A 491 -44.07 9.73 16.83
N VAL A 492 -43.69 10.30 17.97
CA VAL A 492 -44.62 10.93 18.93
C VAL A 492 -45.50 12.01 18.28
N LYS A 493 -44.95 12.78 17.31
CA LYS A 493 -45.71 13.85 16.61
C LYS A 493 -46.86 13.30 15.81
N LEU A 494 -46.71 12.15 15.13
CA LEU A 494 -47.75 11.50 14.41
C LEU A 494 -48.91 11.10 15.33
N LEU A 495 -48.57 10.43 16.45
CA LEU A 495 -49.61 9.98 17.39
C LEU A 495 -50.35 11.15 18.02
N GLN A 496 -49.63 12.24 18.41
CA GLN A 496 -50.24 13.48 18.92
C GLN A 496 -51.16 14.14 17.89
N ARG A 497 -50.78 14.18 16.60
CA ARG A 497 -51.61 14.70 15.51
C ARG A 497 -52.97 13.98 15.40
N TYR A 498 -52.99 12.67 15.68
CA TYR A 498 -54.19 11.86 15.68
C TYR A 498 -54.84 11.71 17.07
N HIS A 499 -54.40 12.55 18.06
CA HIS A 499 -54.93 12.57 19.41
C HIS A 499 -54.84 11.23 20.16
N ILE A 500 -53.83 10.43 19.87
CA ILE A 500 -53.56 9.16 20.52
C ILE A 500 -52.93 9.42 21.89
N ILE A 501 -53.55 8.88 22.95
CA ILE A 501 -53.01 8.98 24.33
C ILE A 501 -51.92 7.93 24.50
N LEU A 502 -50.72 8.38 24.78
CA LEU A 502 -49.55 7.53 25.04
C LEU A 502 -49.54 7.07 26.52
N THR A 503 -50.25 6.00 26.82
CA THR A 503 -50.30 5.43 28.16
C THR A 503 -49.01 4.66 28.45
N ASN A 504 -48.36 4.94 29.60
CA ASN A 504 -47.12 4.28 30.02
C ASN A 504 -45.94 4.47 29.07
N TYR A 505 -45.97 5.50 28.20
CA TYR A 505 -44.84 5.79 27.33
C TYR A 505 -43.71 6.47 28.07
N MET A 506 -42.51 5.89 28.02
CA MET A 506 -41.26 6.54 28.34
C MET A 506 -40.38 6.52 27.11
N PRO A 507 -39.80 7.67 26.69
CA PRO A 507 -38.84 7.68 25.56
C PRO A 507 -37.75 6.64 25.73
N SER A 508 -37.40 5.96 24.64
CA SER A 508 -36.26 5.04 24.67
C SER A 508 -34.97 5.80 24.99
N ALA A 509 -34.12 5.20 25.76
CA ALA A 509 -32.79 5.75 26.05
C ALA A 509 -31.87 5.70 24.81
N HIS A 510 -32.17 4.83 23.80
CA HIS A 510 -31.35 4.62 22.61
C HIS A 510 -32.20 4.17 21.43
N GLY A 511 -31.68 4.43 20.22
CA GLY A 511 -32.33 4.07 18.96
C GLY A 511 -33.48 4.97 18.55
N SER A 512 -33.94 4.77 17.32
CA SER A 512 -35.13 5.41 16.76
C SER A 512 -36.35 4.59 17.11
N GLU A 513 -37.42 5.25 17.60
CA GLU A 513 -38.65 4.60 17.96
C GLU A 513 -39.68 4.68 16.82
N VAL A 514 -40.29 3.57 16.50
CA VAL A 514 -41.50 3.52 15.70
C VAL A 514 -42.67 3.13 16.63
N LEU A 515 -43.49 4.12 16.98
CA LEU A 515 -44.68 3.95 17.80
C LEU A 515 -45.81 3.45 16.93
N VAL A 516 -46.58 2.48 17.41
CA VAL A 516 -47.64 1.84 16.67
C VAL A 516 -48.98 2.05 17.39
N ALA A 517 -49.97 2.53 16.67
CA ALA A 517 -51.34 2.63 17.17
C ALA A 517 -52.35 2.00 16.21
N VAL A 518 -53.38 1.34 16.74
CA VAL A 518 -54.45 0.68 16.02
C VAL A 518 -55.77 1.24 16.51
N ASP A 519 -56.60 1.68 15.58
CA ASP A 519 -57.95 2.22 15.82
C ASP A 519 -58.02 3.24 16.99
N GLY A 520 -57.00 4.12 17.03
CA GLY A 520 -56.94 5.17 18.08
C GLY A 520 -56.31 4.75 19.42
N THR A 521 -55.80 3.51 19.53
CA THR A 521 -55.17 3.01 20.76
C THR A 521 -53.70 2.75 20.52
N TYR A 522 -52.82 3.24 21.40
CA TYR A 522 -51.39 2.94 21.42
C TYR A 522 -51.18 1.48 21.82
N VAL A 523 -50.58 0.67 20.93
CA VAL A 523 -50.41 -0.78 21.12
C VAL A 523 -48.96 -1.22 21.37
N GLY A 524 -47.98 -0.39 21.03
CA GLY A 524 -46.57 -0.73 21.28
C GLY A 524 -45.61 0.10 20.46
N ARG A 525 -44.33 -0.26 20.59
CA ARG A 525 -43.25 0.37 19.85
C ARG A 525 -42.18 -0.63 19.40
N LEU A 526 -41.48 -0.28 18.33
CA LEU A 526 -40.27 -0.93 17.88
C LEU A 526 -39.10 0.03 18.09
N ILE A 527 -38.01 -0.45 18.66
CA ILE A 527 -36.75 0.30 18.84
C ILE A 527 -35.80 -0.19 17.77
N ILE A 528 -35.32 0.73 16.96
CA ILE A 528 -34.49 0.46 15.78
C ILE A 528 -33.21 1.26 15.94
N SER A 529 -32.09 0.58 15.83
CA SER A 529 -30.77 1.25 15.81
C SER A 529 -29.84 0.57 14.84
N ASP A 530 -28.76 1.27 14.51
CA ASP A 530 -27.66 0.70 13.75
C ASP A 530 -26.88 -0.28 14.65
N THR A 531 -26.41 -1.37 14.08
CA THR A 531 -25.71 -2.43 14.83
C THR A 531 -24.21 -2.31 14.70
N LEU A 532 -23.49 -2.53 15.81
CA LEU A 532 -22.05 -2.66 15.79
C LEU A 532 -21.63 -3.81 14.85
N LYS A 533 -20.52 -3.63 14.14
CA LYS A 533 -19.86 -4.73 13.44
C LYS A 533 -19.37 -5.76 14.47
N ALA A 534 -19.40 -7.04 14.09
CA ALA A 534 -19.12 -8.15 15.01
C ALA A 534 -17.70 -8.07 15.62
N ASP A 535 -16.77 -7.49 14.89
CA ASP A 535 -15.37 -7.38 15.24
C ASP A 535 -14.99 -6.06 15.94
N THR A 536 -15.91 -5.09 16.06
CA THR A 536 -15.64 -3.75 16.63
C THR A 536 -15.08 -3.85 18.05
N VAL A 537 -15.72 -4.61 18.95
CA VAL A 537 -15.30 -4.70 20.35
C VAL A 537 -13.89 -5.27 20.49
N THR A 538 -13.57 -6.31 19.70
CA THR A 538 -12.25 -6.93 19.70
C THR A 538 -11.20 -6.02 19.10
N ALA A 539 -11.53 -5.27 18.06
CA ALA A 539 -10.65 -4.29 17.44
C ALA A 539 -10.31 -3.13 18.38
N ILE A 540 -11.32 -2.57 19.08
CA ILE A 540 -11.11 -1.52 20.07
C ILE A 540 -10.23 -2.02 21.22
N ALA A 541 -10.45 -3.24 21.72
CA ALA A 541 -9.59 -3.84 22.73
C ALA A 541 -8.14 -3.99 22.26
N ALA A 542 -7.92 -4.38 21.01
CA ALA A 542 -6.58 -4.48 20.42
C ALA A 542 -5.90 -3.09 20.29
N LEU A 543 -6.66 -2.05 19.93
CA LEU A 543 -6.12 -0.67 19.85
C LEU A 543 -5.68 -0.18 21.25
N LYS A 544 -6.47 -0.47 22.29
CA LYS A 544 -6.12 -0.14 23.68
C LYS A 544 -4.87 -0.88 24.16
N GLN A 545 -4.70 -2.14 23.80
CA GLN A 545 -3.46 -2.89 24.09
C GLN A 545 -2.21 -2.25 23.46
N GLU A 546 -2.38 -1.57 22.32
CA GLU A 546 -1.31 -0.79 21.67
C GLU A 546 -1.13 0.62 22.27
N ASN A 547 -1.76 0.93 23.42
CA ASN A 547 -1.76 2.21 24.12
C ASN A 547 -2.28 3.37 23.26
N LEU A 548 -3.33 3.14 22.49
CA LEU A 548 -4.00 4.15 21.68
C LEU A 548 -5.31 4.57 22.32
N VAL A 549 -5.56 5.87 22.33
CA VAL A 549 -6.84 6.43 22.77
C VAL A 549 -7.87 6.27 21.67
N THR A 550 -9.06 5.81 22.01
CA THR A 550 -10.16 5.59 21.05
C THR A 550 -11.23 6.65 21.25
N VAL A 551 -11.64 7.31 20.16
CA VAL A 551 -12.60 8.41 20.18
C VAL A 551 -13.68 8.18 19.11
N LEU A 552 -14.95 8.41 19.48
CA LEU A 552 -16.09 8.39 18.58
C LEU A 552 -16.53 9.82 18.27
N LEU A 553 -16.63 10.17 16.97
CA LEU A 553 -17.23 11.41 16.49
C LEU A 553 -18.51 11.08 15.72
N THR A 554 -19.64 11.67 16.08
CA THR A 554 -20.92 11.41 15.40
C THR A 554 -21.81 12.62 15.36
N GLY A 555 -22.67 12.72 14.35
CA GLY A 555 -23.75 13.69 14.27
C GLY A 555 -24.99 13.32 15.08
N ASP A 556 -25.05 12.08 15.62
CA ASP A 556 -26.20 11.58 16.35
C ASP A 556 -26.36 12.26 17.73
N ASN A 557 -27.48 11.99 18.37
CA ASN A 557 -27.74 12.50 19.71
C ASN A 557 -26.76 11.90 20.76
N GLN A 558 -26.57 12.63 21.85
CA GLN A 558 -25.60 12.29 22.90
C GLN A 558 -25.88 10.90 23.51
N HIS A 559 -27.12 10.57 23.79
CA HIS A 559 -27.48 9.31 24.46
C HIS A 559 -27.20 8.09 23.59
N GLU A 560 -27.51 8.16 22.30
CA GLU A 560 -27.24 7.08 21.37
C GLU A 560 -25.74 6.88 21.18
N ALA A 561 -25.00 7.97 21.04
CA ALA A 561 -23.55 7.93 20.89
C ALA A 561 -22.85 7.33 22.12
N GLU A 562 -23.27 7.70 23.32
CA GLU A 562 -22.76 7.15 24.59
C GLU A 562 -23.09 5.66 24.73
N TYR A 563 -24.31 5.25 24.35
CA TYR A 563 -24.74 3.85 24.38
C TYR A 563 -23.85 2.97 23.45
N ILE A 564 -23.66 3.37 22.21
CA ILE A 564 -22.82 2.66 21.24
C ILE A 564 -21.36 2.64 21.71
N ALA A 565 -20.84 3.75 22.21
CA ALA A 565 -19.48 3.81 22.71
C ALA A 565 -19.24 2.93 23.93
N ALA A 566 -20.22 2.85 24.84
CA ALA A 566 -20.15 1.95 25.99
C ALA A 566 -20.15 0.47 25.55
N GLN A 567 -21.00 0.10 24.58
CA GLN A 567 -21.00 -1.25 24.02
C GLN A 567 -19.67 -1.60 23.32
N ALA A 568 -19.08 -0.65 22.59
CA ALA A 568 -17.81 -0.83 21.90
C ALA A 568 -16.60 -0.64 22.84
N ASN A 569 -16.80 -0.20 24.08
CA ASN A 569 -15.75 0.14 25.03
C ASN A 569 -14.78 1.22 24.50
N ILE A 570 -15.33 2.30 23.91
CA ILE A 570 -14.59 3.47 23.42
C ILE A 570 -14.31 4.44 24.58
N ASP A 571 -13.14 5.11 24.57
CA ASP A 571 -12.70 5.95 25.69
C ASP A 571 -13.43 7.30 25.76
N GLN A 572 -13.72 7.91 24.58
CA GLN A 572 -14.31 9.24 24.50
C GLN A 572 -15.35 9.33 23.38
N VAL A 573 -16.34 10.18 23.59
CA VAL A 573 -17.44 10.43 22.65
C VAL A 573 -17.64 11.93 22.48
N GLN A 574 -17.83 12.36 21.26
CA GLN A 574 -18.32 13.68 20.90
C GLN A 574 -19.48 13.51 19.94
N ALA A 575 -20.67 13.92 20.35
CA ALA A 575 -21.93 13.76 19.63
C ALA A 575 -22.46 15.08 19.13
N GLN A 576 -23.54 15.04 18.32
CA GLN A 576 -24.24 16.20 17.76
C GLN A 576 -23.34 17.11 16.91
N LEU A 577 -22.33 16.53 16.26
CA LEU A 577 -21.36 17.27 15.45
C LEU A 577 -21.87 17.47 14.04
N LEU A 578 -21.81 18.70 13.55
CA LEU A 578 -21.88 18.98 12.13
C LEU A 578 -20.57 18.61 11.42
N PRO A 579 -20.56 18.41 10.09
CA PRO A 579 -19.34 18.04 9.36
C PRO A 579 -18.15 18.98 9.64
N GLN A 580 -18.40 20.29 9.79
CA GLN A 580 -17.37 21.27 10.12
C GLN A 580 -16.84 21.09 11.54
N ASP A 581 -17.72 20.73 12.48
CA ASP A 581 -17.36 20.51 13.89
C ASP A 581 -16.52 19.25 14.06
N LYS A 582 -16.75 18.20 13.25
CA LYS A 582 -15.91 17.00 13.22
C LYS A 582 -14.44 17.35 12.88
N LEU A 583 -14.22 18.23 11.90
CA LEU A 583 -12.88 18.68 11.54
C LEU A 583 -12.20 19.46 12.68
N ASN A 584 -12.93 20.38 13.31
CA ASN A 584 -12.43 21.15 14.45
C ASN A 584 -12.12 20.25 15.65
N SER A 585 -13.00 19.30 15.93
CA SER A 585 -12.82 18.30 17.00
C SER A 585 -11.59 17.43 16.77
N MET A 586 -11.38 16.97 15.53
CA MET A 586 -10.18 16.21 15.14
C MET A 586 -8.91 17.04 15.36
N GLN A 587 -8.90 18.34 15.00
CA GLN A 587 -7.76 19.23 15.23
C GLN A 587 -7.47 19.44 16.73
N ASN A 588 -8.50 19.56 17.56
CA ASN A 588 -8.36 19.66 19.02
C ASN A 588 -7.77 18.37 19.61
N LEU A 589 -8.26 17.20 19.17
CA LEU A 589 -7.72 15.90 19.57
C LEU A 589 -6.25 15.75 19.16
N ARG A 590 -5.89 16.24 17.98
CA ARG A 590 -4.50 16.28 17.51
C ARG A 590 -3.60 17.14 18.41
N GLN A 591 -4.09 18.27 18.89
CA GLN A 591 -3.36 19.12 19.86
C GLN A 591 -3.21 18.44 21.21
N GLN A 592 -4.23 17.70 21.63
CA GLN A 592 -4.27 17.03 22.95
C GLN A 592 -3.39 15.78 22.99
N TYR A 593 -3.45 14.92 21.97
CA TYR A 593 -2.81 13.58 21.98
C TYR A 593 -1.58 13.49 21.08
N GLY A 594 -1.41 14.39 20.13
CA GLY A 594 -0.41 14.31 19.07
C GLY A 594 -0.98 13.74 17.77
N ALA A 595 -0.23 12.88 17.09
CA ALA A 595 -0.67 12.33 15.81
C ALA A 595 -1.94 11.48 15.92
N VAL A 596 -2.91 11.72 15.04
CA VAL A 596 -4.25 11.14 15.06
C VAL A 596 -4.56 10.43 13.74
N MET A 597 -5.15 9.24 13.82
CA MET A 597 -5.80 8.57 12.70
C MET A 597 -7.29 8.84 12.75
N PHE A 598 -7.90 9.23 11.62
CA PHE A 598 -9.35 9.32 11.47
C PHE A 598 -9.85 8.23 10.53
N ILE A 599 -10.97 7.58 10.90
CA ILE A 599 -11.60 6.51 10.13
C ILE A 599 -13.05 6.91 9.84
N GLY A 600 -13.43 6.90 8.56
CA GLY A 600 -14.79 7.21 8.11
C GLY A 600 -15.12 6.50 6.80
N ASP A 601 -16.37 6.60 6.35
CA ASP A 601 -16.85 5.98 5.11
C ASP A 601 -17.68 6.92 4.23
N GLY A 602 -18.15 8.05 4.79
CA GLY A 602 -19.07 8.97 4.14
C GLY A 602 -18.40 10.07 3.31
N ILE A 603 -19.16 10.66 2.38
CA ILE A 603 -18.76 11.87 1.65
C ILE A 603 -18.47 13.01 2.63
N ASN A 604 -19.25 13.09 3.71
CA ASN A 604 -19.12 14.13 4.75
C ASN A 604 -17.82 14.03 5.53
N ASP A 605 -17.17 12.88 5.52
CA ASP A 605 -15.92 12.62 6.23
C ASP A 605 -14.67 12.95 5.39
N ALA A 606 -14.81 13.13 4.07
CA ALA A 606 -13.68 13.41 3.18
C ALA A 606 -12.80 14.59 3.63
N PRO A 607 -13.34 15.74 4.12
CA PRO A 607 -12.51 16.83 4.63
C PRO A 607 -11.75 16.45 5.92
N VAL A 608 -12.35 15.60 6.78
CA VAL A 608 -11.72 15.16 8.03
C VAL A 608 -10.62 14.12 7.74
N LEU A 609 -10.88 13.20 6.79
CA LEU A 609 -9.90 12.23 6.29
C LEU A 609 -8.66 12.94 5.75
N ALA A 610 -8.84 13.93 4.88
CA ALA A 610 -7.73 14.70 4.31
C ALA A 610 -6.99 15.58 5.35
N GLY A 611 -7.66 15.98 6.44
CA GLY A 611 -7.10 16.83 7.51
C GLY A 611 -6.41 16.07 8.64
N ALA A 612 -6.58 14.75 8.74
CA ALA A 612 -5.95 13.90 9.74
C ALA A 612 -4.44 13.69 9.46
N ASP A 613 -3.67 13.19 10.44
CA ASP A 613 -2.30 12.73 10.19
C ASP A 613 -2.27 11.45 9.37
N VAL A 614 -3.31 10.63 9.52
CA VAL A 614 -3.65 9.50 8.66
C VAL A 614 -5.15 9.40 8.51
N GLY A 615 -5.66 9.62 7.31
CA GLY A 615 -7.05 9.36 6.97
C GLY A 615 -7.23 7.92 6.49
N ALA A 616 -8.22 7.20 7.02
CA ALA A 616 -8.53 5.83 6.62
C ALA A 616 -10.00 5.69 6.23
N ALA A 617 -10.26 5.06 5.10
CA ALA A 617 -11.61 4.79 4.63
C ALA A 617 -11.93 3.29 4.67
N MET A 618 -13.20 2.96 4.97
CA MET A 618 -13.73 1.62 4.78
C MET A 618 -13.96 1.35 3.29
N GLY A 619 -13.73 0.12 2.82
CA GLY A 619 -13.87 -0.26 1.41
C GLY A 619 -15.31 -0.15 0.89
N SER A 620 -16.30 -0.22 1.79
CA SER A 620 -17.70 0.04 1.51
C SER A 620 -18.05 1.53 1.41
N GLY A 621 -17.11 2.41 1.72
CA GLY A 621 -17.30 3.85 1.77
C GLY A 621 -17.53 4.49 0.40
N SER A 622 -17.89 5.77 0.42
CA SER A 622 -18.08 6.57 -0.79
C SER A 622 -16.77 6.76 -1.56
N GLU A 623 -16.88 6.94 -2.87
CA GLU A 623 -15.71 7.17 -3.73
C GLU A 623 -14.90 8.40 -3.27
N ALA A 624 -15.56 9.45 -2.81
CA ALA A 624 -14.90 10.64 -2.26
C ALA A 624 -14.12 10.36 -0.97
N ALA A 625 -14.65 9.50 -0.07
CA ALA A 625 -13.93 9.08 1.13
C ALA A 625 -12.73 8.20 0.77
N LEU A 626 -12.91 7.26 -0.15
CA LEU A 626 -11.83 6.42 -0.65
C LEU A 626 -10.72 7.27 -1.28
N GLU A 627 -11.04 8.28 -2.08
CA GLU A 627 -10.05 9.15 -2.73
C GLU A 627 -9.30 10.03 -1.72
N ALA A 628 -9.99 10.60 -0.74
CA ALA A 628 -9.42 11.48 0.29
C ALA A 628 -8.57 10.77 1.33
N SER A 629 -8.67 9.44 1.46
CA SER A 629 -7.98 8.65 2.47
C SER A 629 -6.55 8.31 2.09
N ASP A 630 -5.70 8.09 3.10
CA ASP A 630 -4.33 7.55 2.99
C ASP A 630 -4.30 6.01 3.07
N VAL A 631 -5.29 5.44 3.74
CA VAL A 631 -5.45 3.99 3.95
C VAL A 631 -6.85 3.58 3.53
N VAL A 632 -6.98 2.42 2.87
CA VAL A 632 -8.29 1.82 2.56
C VAL A 632 -8.35 0.42 3.13
N PHE A 633 -9.39 0.14 3.92
CA PHE A 633 -9.69 -1.19 4.46
C PHE A 633 -10.71 -1.89 3.57
N MET A 634 -10.25 -2.72 2.63
CA MET A 634 -11.07 -3.34 1.58
C MET A 634 -12.21 -4.20 2.11
N ASN A 635 -11.97 -4.92 3.22
CA ASN A 635 -12.96 -5.79 3.88
C ASN A 635 -13.94 -5.02 4.77
N SER A 636 -13.73 -3.72 4.97
CA SER A 636 -14.53 -2.89 5.88
C SER A 636 -14.61 -3.41 7.32
N GLU A 637 -13.70 -4.29 7.75
CA GLU A 637 -13.61 -4.81 9.11
C GLU A 637 -12.79 -3.88 10.03
N MET A 638 -13.24 -3.73 11.27
CA MET A 638 -12.51 -2.93 12.25
C MET A 638 -11.19 -3.57 12.70
N GLN A 639 -11.05 -4.90 12.62
CA GLN A 639 -9.80 -5.62 12.92
C GLN A 639 -8.64 -5.23 11.99
N SER A 640 -8.92 -4.74 10.80
CA SER A 640 -7.90 -4.23 9.86
C SER A 640 -7.17 -3.01 10.42
N VAL A 641 -7.80 -2.24 11.31
CA VAL A 641 -7.19 -1.03 11.90
C VAL A 641 -6.00 -1.36 12.81
N PRO A 642 -6.14 -2.16 13.89
CA PRO A 642 -5.00 -2.55 14.71
C PRO A 642 -3.95 -3.33 13.91
N MET A 643 -4.36 -4.13 12.91
CA MET A 643 -3.45 -4.85 12.02
C MET A 643 -2.61 -3.90 11.19
N ALA A 644 -3.19 -2.86 10.58
CA ALA A 644 -2.48 -1.83 9.83
C ALA A 644 -1.39 -1.15 10.67
N ILE A 645 -1.73 -0.78 11.90
CA ILE A 645 -0.81 -0.14 12.84
C ILE A 645 0.33 -1.09 13.22
N LYS A 646 0.04 -2.36 13.45
CA LYS A 646 1.03 -3.40 13.77
C LYS A 646 2.00 -3.64 12.61
N ILE A 647 1.49 -3.74 11.37
CA ILE A 647 2.32 -3.85 10.16
C ILE A 647 3.22 -2.62 10.02
N ALA A 648 2.68 -1.41 10.20
CA ALA A 648 3.42 -0.16 10.10
C ALA A 648 4.56 -0.07 11.12
N ARG A 649 4.28 -0.38 12.41
CA ARG A 649 5.28 -0.39 13.48
C ARG A 649 6.39 -1.41 13.22
N MET A 650 6.03 -2.60 12.73
CA MET A 650 6.99 -3.63 12.41
C MET A 650 7.87 -3.27 11.21
N THR A 651 7.27 -2.74 10.14
CA THR A 651 8.00 -2.25 8.96
C THR A 651 9.03 -1.21 9.35
N ALA A 652 8.63 -0.21 10.13
CA ALA A 652 9.53 0.82 10.62
C ALA A 652 10.62 0.27 11.55
N SER A 653 10.29 -0.74 12.39
CA SER A 653 11.27 -1.41 13.26
C SER A 653 12.35 -2.13 12.45
N ILE A 654 11.96 -2.88 11.40
CA ILE A 654 12.90 -3.56 10.51
C ILE A 654 13.79 -2.56 9.78
N ALA A 655 13.21 -1.47 9.27
CA ALA A 655 14.00 -0.40 8.63
C ALA A 655 15.06 0.17 9.58
N TRP A 656 14.70 0.46 10.84
CA TRP A 656 15.64 0.94 11.84
C TRP A 656 16.67 -0.12 12.28
N GLN A 657 16.30 -1.40 12.36
CA GLN A 657 17.23 -2.50 12.61
C GLN A 657 18.32 -2.53 11.53
N ASN A 658 17.94 -2.42 10.25
CA ASN A 658 18.88 -2.37 9.14
C ASN A 658 19.83 -1.16 9.25
N VAL A 659 19.29 0.02 9.56
CA VAL A 659 20.09 1.24 9.73
C VAL A 659 21.11 1.08 10.85
N ILE A 660 20.67 0.64 12.04
CA ILE A 660 21.54 0.49 13.20
C ILE A 660 22.59 -0.59 12.94
N PHE A 661 22.20 -1.74 12.40
CA PHE A 661 23.10 -2.84 12.10
C PHE A 661 24.18 -2.44 11.08
N ALA A 662 23.77 -1.81 9.97
CA ALA A 662 24.71 -1.39 8.93
C ALA A 662 25.70 -0.35 9.46
N ILE A 663 25.27 0.65 10.23
CA ILE A 663 26.14 1.66 10.82
C ILE A 663 27.07 1.02 11.86
N ALA A 664 26.58 0.14 12.73
CA ALA A 664 27.37 -0.49 13.77
C ALA A 664 28.52 -1.34 13.19
N VAL A 665 28.21 -2.16 12.17
CA VAL A 665 29.24 -2.98 11.49
C VAL A 665 30.28 -2.08 10.80
N LYS A 666 29.86 -1.02 10.13
CA LYS A 666 30.78 -0.07 9.48
C LYS A 666 31.72 0.60 10.48
N VAL A 667 31.20 1.09 11.60
CA VAL A 667 32.03 1.69 12.66
C VAL A 667 33.03 0.66 13.21
N LEU A 668 32.61 -0.59 13.43
CA LEU A 668 33.45 -1.66 13.92
C LEU A 668 34.60 -1.97 12.95
N ILE A 669 34.31 -2.06 11.64
CA ILE A 669 35.31 -2.34 10.61
C ILE A 669 36.27 -1.15 10.45
N MET A 670 35.78 0.09 10.54
CA MET A 670 36.63 1.30 10.53
C MET A 670 37.61 1.29 11.72
N LEU A 671 37.14 0.96 12.93
CA LEU A 671 37.99 0.85 14.11
C LEU A 671 39.02 -0.28 13.96
N ALA A 672 38.60 -1.44 13.41
CA ALA A 672 39.54 -2.55 13.13
C ALA A 672 40.55 -2.16 12.05
N GLY A 673 40.17 -1.39 11.03
CA GLY A 673 41.08 -0.87 10.01
C GLY A 673 42.10 0.12 10.59
N PHE A 674 41.67 1.00 11.49
CA PHE A 674 42.57 1.92 12.19
C PHE A 674 43.57 1.19 13.08
N ALA A 675 43.16 0.08 13.70
CA ALA A 675 44.01 -0.78 14.51
C ALA A 675 44.89 -1.75 13.68
N GLY A 676 44.82 -1.72 12.35
CA GLY A 676 45.59 -2.57 11.44
C GLY A 676 45.09 -4.01 11.26
N TYR A 677 43.87 -4.32 11.75
CA TYR A 677 43.29 -5.66 11.68
C TYR A 677 42.36 -5.86 10.48
N ALA A 678 42.00 -4.82 9.73
CA ALA A 678 41.12 -4.93 8.57
C ALA A 678 41.87 -4.60 7.27
N SER A 679 41.79 -5.52 6.29
CA SER A 679 42.24 -5.30 4.92
C SER A 679 41.12 -4.69 4.07
N MET A 680 41.47 -4.14 2.90
CA MET A 680 40.44 -3.66 1.93
C MET A 680 39.51 -4.77 1.51
N TRP A 681 39.94 -6.04 1.41
CA TRP A 681 39.11 -7.20 1.08
C TRP A 681 38.06 -7.46 2.14
N THR A 682 38.47 -7.46 3.42
CA THR A 682 37.49 -7.65 4.53
C THR A 682 36.49 -6.52 4.58
N ALA A 683 36.87 -5.31 4.20
CA ALA A 683 35.99 -4.16 4.14
C ALA A 683 34.89 -4.33 3.10
N VAL A 684 35.23 -4.71 1.86
CA VAL A 684 34.24 -4.94 0.78
C VAL A 684 33.35 -6.14 1.08
N PHE A 685 33.94 -7.25 1.52
CA PHE A 685 33.19 -8.45 1.86
C PHE A 685 32.15 -8.20 2.97
N ALA A 686 32.54 -7.44 3.98
CA ALA A 686 31.65 -7.09 5.06
C ALA A 686 30.55 -6.13 4.60
N ASP A 687 30.81 -5.15 3.75
CA ASP A 687 29.80 -4.22 3.22
C ASP A 687 28.75 -4.96 2.39
N THR A 688 29.19 -5.81 1.47
CA THR A 688 28.30 -6.67 0.67
C THR A 688 27.49 -7.63 1.55
N GLY A 689 28.13 -8.29 2.53
CA GLY A 689 27.47 -9.20 3.46
C GLY A 689 26.39 -8.50 4.29
N VAL A 690 26.68 -7.30 4.77
CA VAL A 690 25.72 -6.47 5.51
C VAL A 690 24.55 -6.08 4.61
N SER A 691 24.79 -5.67 3.36
CA SER A 691 23.75 -5.34 2.39
C SER A 691 22.82 -6.52 2.16
N LEU A 692 23.34 -7.72 1.91
CA LEU A 692 22.53 -8.93 1.71
C LEU A 692 21.72 -9.29 2.97
N LEU A 693 22.31 -9.22 4.16
CA LEU A 693 21.60 -9.48 5.41
C LEU A 693 20.47 -8.47 5.65
N CYS A 694 20.67 -7.19 5.35
CA CYS A 694 19.66 -6.16 5.46
C CYS A 694 18.52 -6.36 4.45
N ILE A 695 18.81 -6.79 3.22
CA ILE A 695 17.81 -7.16 2.21
C ILE A 695 16.98 -8.35 2.72
N LEU A 696 17.62 -9.41 3.18
CA LEU A 696 16.93 -10.60 3.74
C LEU A 696 16.06 -10.23 4.94
N ASN A 697 16.55 -9.36 5.83
CA ASN A 697 15.76 -8.87 6.96
C ASN A 697 14.53 -8.09 6.50
N SER A 698 14.62 -7.28 5.44
CA SER A 698 13.50 -6.54 4.86
C SER A 698 12.45 -7.47 4.26
N VAL A 699 12.87 -8.51 3.54
CA VAL A 699 11.98 -9.49 2.90
C VAL A 699 11.33 -10.43 3.93
N ARG A 700 11.94 -10.63 5.11
CA ARG A 700 11.38 -11.45 6.19
C ARG A 700 9.95 -11.08 6.55
N LEU A 701 9.56 -9.80 6.36
CA LEU A 701 8.22 -9.31 6.63
C LEU A 701 7.15 -10.04 5.80
N LEU A 702 7.44 -10.42 4.55
CA LEU A 702 6.52 -11.10 3.63
C LEU A 702 6.07 -12.48 4.12
N TYR A 703 6.90 -13.12 4.94
CA TYR A 703 6.66 -14.49 5.45
C TYR A 703 6.07 -14.50 6.86
N LYS A 704 5.86 -13.31 7.47
CA LYS A 704 5.29 -13.23 8.80
C LYS A 704 3.75 -13.23 8.71
N LYS A 705 3.13 -14.07 9.56
CA LYS A 705 1.66 -14.06 9.78
C LYS A 705 1.30 -13.03 10.84
N PHE A 706 0.23 -12.28 10.60
CA PHE A 706 -0.29 -11.21 11.44
C PHE A 706 -1.60 -11.59 12.11
#